data_90295ef39c7b7e071fd59e6609184f97
#
_entry.id   90295ef39c7b7e071fd59e6609184f97
#
_cell.length_a   1.000
_cell.length_b   1.000
_cell.length_c   1.000
_cell.angle_alpha   90.00
_cell.angle_beta   90.00
_cell.angle_gamma   90.00
#
_symmetry.space_group_name_H-M   'P 1'
#
loop_
_entity.id
_entity.type
_entity.pdbx_description
1 polymer ?
#
loop_
_entity_poly.entity_id
_entity_poly.type
_entity_poly.pdbx_seq_one_letter_code
_entity_poly.pdbx_strand_id
1 'polypeptide(L)'
;MSEPGFNIFVLGLDRAGRMTATLDYLNKAMEEREAPDDWVYLNNFSRTNRPRPYALPAGQGQKLLSAMETLITHLREAFASAFNAPAHLTETQTQTEEARAQLREKFDALREYARERGLDVQENEKGVMIVALNEDGEPVSLDEIPKDRRHEAEDAFEDVAEEARKTLLSTRDLEEQIADTLDSLRRGAAKVVLKPRIKKLRDKFTSPGLKAWFEALEKDILDNIDAFEEASDQPAIESGDGKIPETVDDRYAVNLLIDHSRDNHPDVVLEPSPSYDNLFGQIQYRPMGGGMHPHFSLIKPGALHRANGGVLVLRAESLLEHEECWGFLKAALRDREIRIEETHKGGPPTAGAPEPRPIPLDLKVVIVGAPKFYYTFFSLDVDFRNHFRVKADIDADMPAAGRNISVYTGLLRASALSRSGIPVDNGAIRQLLGQAARWAGERDKLTAQIERVEDVAIEAAALSKAEGRENIRAADVRRAIEERRHRNSRLEDRSHERVQRREILIDSFGSIVGQVNALTVLDYGDHAFGLPARVSARSYVGSLGVLNIERMVDMSGPLQQKSVMIIEGFLKSRFAQDFPLSFACNVTFEQNYGGIEGDSASMAELCAIISAVSNIPMRQNVGVTGSMNQFGQAQPVGGISHKIEGFYRICADQGFTGDQGVIIPSANAENVVLREEVVQAIRQGKFNIWTVEHINDAIELLTGMASGDRSDGQYAPDTVFGKAMERLRNNDQILRDRHAYGPRTEM
;
A
#
# COMPACT_ATOMS: atom_id res chain seq x y z
N MET A 1 -3.15 -22.09 6.68
CA MET A 1 -2.57 -20.90 6.04
C MET A 1 -1.04 -20.87 6.02
N SER A 2 -0.36 -21.93 6.35
CA SER A 2 1.12 -22.04 6.28
C SER A 2 1.68 -22.17 4.85
N GLU A 3 0.83 -22.52 3.88
CA GLU A 3 1.27 -22.77 2.51
C GLU A 3 1.65 -21.49 1.76
N PRO A 4 2.70 -21.51 0.94
CA PRO A 4 3.08 -20.40 0.07
C PRO A 4 1.95 -19.98 -0.88
N GLY A 5 1.86 -18.69 -1.20
CA GLY A 5 0.85 -18.16 -2.13
C GLY A 5 -0.55 -17.95 -1.51
N PHE A 6 -0.78 -18.33 -0.26
CA PHE A 6 -2.02 -18.03 0.45
C PHE A 6 -1.95 -16.72 1.23
N ASN A 7 -1.45 -15.67 0.57
CA ASN A 7 -1.59 -14.31 1.08
C ASN A 7 -3.03 -13.84 0.89
N ILE A 8 -3.42 -12.81 1.61
CA ILE A 8 -4.81 -12.37 1.72
C ILE A 8 -4.95 -10.99 1.09
N PHE A 9 -6.01 -10.78 0.31
CA PHE A 9 -6.46 -9.45 -0.06
C PHE A 9 -7.80 -9.16 0.63
N VAL A 10 -7.82 -8.14 1.49
CA VAL A 10 -9.03 -7.65 2.17
C VAL A 10 -9.57 -6.48 1.37
N LEU A 11 -10.76 -6.64 0.80
CA LEU A 11 -11.41 -5.59 0.05
C LEU A 11 -12.69 -5.13 0.75
N GLY A 12 -13.03 -3.88 0.57
CA GLY A 12 -14.22 -3.26 1.15
C GLY A 12 -14.25 -1.77 0.85
N LEU A 13 -15.37 -1.12 1.12
CA LEU A 13 -15.48 0.34 0.97
C LEU A 13 -14.59 1.07 1.98
N ASP A 14 -14.22 2.29 1.64
CA ASP A 14 -13.57 3.19 2.58
C ASP A 14 -14.50 3.47 3.76
N ARG A 15 -13.92 3.68 4.96
CA ARG A 15 -14.67 3.97 6.20
C ARG A 15 -15.57 2.84 6.70
N ALA A 16 -15.40 1.62 6.14
CA ALA A 16 -16.07 0.40 6.63
C ALA A 16 -15.28 -0.31 7.73
N GLY A 17 -14.26 0.33 8.32
CA GLY A 17 -13.42 -0.25 9.38
C GLY A 17 -12.53 -1.42 8.91
N ARG A 18 -12.36 -1.59 7.59
CA ARG A 18 -11.63 -2.74 7.00
C ARG A 18 -10.22 -2.91 7.56
N MET A 19 -9.47 -1.80 7.75
CA MET A 19 -8.12 -1.84 8.31
C MET A 19 -8.14 -2.22 9.79
N THR A 20 -8.99 -1.57 10.57
CA THR A 20 -9.12 -1.82 12.02
C THR A 20 -9.56 -3.26 12.30
N ALA A 21 -10.58 -3.75 11.58
CA ALA A 21 -11.04 -5.13 11.71
C ALA A 21 -9.97 -6.15 11.31
N THR A 22 -9.22 -5.86 10.24
CA THR A 22 -8.12 -6.71 9.80
C THR A 22 -7.03 -6.80 10.85
N LEU A 23 -6.57 -5.65 11.37
CA LEU A 23 -5.51 -5.61 12.39
C LEU A 23 -5.94 -6.28 13.69
N ASP A 24 -7.18 -6.03 14.17
CA ASP A 24 -7.72 -6.66 15.38
C ASP A 24 -7.79 -8.19 15.25
N TYR A 25 -8.27 -8.67 14.09
CA TYR A 25 -8.33 -10.12 13.81
C TYR A 25 -6.93 -10.75 13.76
N LEU A 26 -5.99 -10.11 13.05
CA LEU A 26 -4.65 -10.63 12.89
C LEU A 26 -3.87 -10.61 14.21
N ASN A 27 -3.96 -9.55 15.01
CA ASN A 27 -3.32 -9.49 16.32
C ASN A 27 -3.81 -10.65 17.21
N LYS A 28 -5.12 -10.85 17.32
CA LYS A 28 -5.68 -11.97 18.08
C LYS A 28 -5.23 -13.33 17.57
N ALA A 29 -5.10 -13.49 16.23
CA ALA A 29 -4.63 -14.73 15.64
C ALA A 29 -3.13 -14.99 15.87
N MET A 30 -2.34 -13.93 16.09
CA MET A 30 -0.92 -14.06 16.41
C MET A 30 -0.65 -14.35 17.87
N GLU A 31 -1.52 -13.93 18.79
CA GLU A 31 -1.41 -14.23 20.25
C GLU A 31 -1.33 -15.74 20.56
N GLU A 32 -1.85 -16.59 19.66
CA GLU A 32 -1.82 -18.06 19.82
C GLU A 32 -0.53 -18.72 19.28
N ARG A 33 0.43 -17.93 18.75
CA ARG A 33 1.67 -18.41 18.14
C ARG A 33 2.87 -18.10 19.02
N GLU A 34 3.93 -18.92 18.89
CA GLU A 34 5.21 -18.67 19.54
C GLU A 34 5.96 -17.53 18.84
N ALA A 35 6.76 -16.77 19.62
CA ALA A 35 7.60 -15.71 19.09
C ALA A 35 8.60 -16.25 18.06
N PRO A 36 8.84 -15.55 16.95
CA PRO A 36 9.81 -15.97 15.93
C PRO A 36 11.25 -15.77 16.40
N ASP A 37 12.18 -16.31 15.62
CA ASP A 37 13.62 -16.19 15.89
C ASP A 37 14.12 -14.74 15.76
N ASP A 38 15.08 -14.38 16.63
CA ASP A 38 15.92 -13.19 16.42
C ASP A 38 16.80 -13.37 15.19
N TRP A 39 17.10 -12.28 14.48
CA TRP A 39 18.03 -12.31 13.36
C TRP A 39 19.22 -11.39 13.60
N VAL A 40 20.43 -11.93 13.42
CA VAL A 40 21.67 -11.19 13.52
C VAL A 40 22.49 -11.31 12.22
N TYR A 41 23.12 -10.21 11.80
CA TYR A 41 24.21 -10.28 10.82
C TYR A 41 25.55 -10.32 11.55
N LEU A 42 26.38 -11.27 11.17
CA LEU A 42 27.75 -11.40 11.68
C LEU A 42 28.74 -11.29 10.51
N ASN A 43 29.95 -10.81 10.83
CA ASN A 43 31.03 -10.68 9.86
C ASN A 43 31.40 -12.03 9.24
N ASN A 44 31.74 -12.02 7.98
CA ASN A 44 32.31 -13.15 7.26
C ASN A 44 33.79 -12.88 7.03
N PHE A 45 34.62 -13.32 7.93
CA PHE A 45 36.07 -13.02 7.95
C PHE A 45 36.82 -13.39 6.67
N SER A 46 36.30 -14.31 5.86
CA SER A 46 36.87 -14.65 4.56
C SER A 46 36.40 -13.76 3.40
N ARG A 47 35.26 -13.07 3.57
CA ARG A 47 34.66 -12.14 2.61
C ARG A 47 33.85 -11.09 3.37
N THR A 48 34.55 -10.07 3.88
CA THR A 48 33.97 -9.05 4.78
C THR A 48 32.82 -8.26 4.16
N ASN A 49 32.81 -8.11 2.83
CA ASN A 49 31.71 -7.50 2.10
C ASN A 49 30.43 -8.38 2.04
N ARG A 50 30.49 -9.65 2.50
CA ARG A 50 29.34 -10.60 2.47
C ARG A 50 28.98 -11.12 3.86
N PRO A 51 28.44 -10.26 4.74
CA PRO A 51 28.01 -10.68 6.07
C PRO A 51 26.94 -11.78 5.98
N ARG A 52 26.91 -12.63 7.01
CA ARG A 52 25.99 -13.78 7.06
C ARG A 52 24.91 -13.56 8.11
N PRO A 53 23.63 -13.86 7.76
CA PRO A 53 22.55 -13.87 8.74
C PRO A 53 22.56 -15.19 9.53
N TYR A 54 22.19 -15.09 10.80
CA TYR A 54 21.97 -16.23 11.68
C TYR A 54 20.67 -16.05 12.44
N ALA A 55 19.87 -17.13 12.49
CA ALA A 55 18.68 -17.20 13.31
C ALA A 55 19.04 -17.67 14.72
N LEU A 56 18.46 -17.04 15.70
CA LEU A 56 18.61 -17.36 17.13
C LEU A 56 17.22 -17.40 17.78
N PRO A 57 16.94 -18.31 18.71
CA PRO A 57 15.69 -18.28 19.45
C PRO A 57 15.44 -16.90 20.06
N ALA A 58 14.18 -16.49 20.15
CA ALA A 58 13.75 -15.18 20.68
C ALA A 58 14.49 -14.77 21.95
N GLY A 59 15.03 -13.56 21.97
CA GLY A 59 15.82 -12.99 23.07
C GLY A 59 17.26 -13.53 23.21
N GLN A 60 17.72 -14.41 22.31
CA GLN A 60 19.12 -14.84 22.33
C GLN A 60 20.02 -13.88 21.51
N GLY A 61 19.47 -13.14 20.57
CA GLY A 61 20.21 -12.14 19.78
C GLY A 61 20.79 -11.04 20.67
N GLN A 62 19.99 -10.46 21.56
CA GLN A 62 20.44 -9.47 22.54
C GLN A 62 21.49 -10.01 23.52
N LYS A 63 21.36 -11.29 23.91
CA LYS A 63 22.36 -11.95 24.77
C LYS A 63 23.68 -12.19 24.04
N LEU A 64 23.62 -12.52 22.73
CA LEU A 64 24.80 -12.67 21.90
C LEU A 64 25.53 -11.33 21.71
N LEU A 65 24.78 -10.26 21.40
CA LEU A 65 25.30 -8.90 21.28
C LEU A 65 26.09 -8.51 22.54
N SER A 66 25.44 -8.54 23.71
CA SER A 66 26.07 -8.16 24.98
C SER A 66 27.24 -9.08 25.34
N ALA A 67 27.17 -10.36 25.00
CA ALA A 67 28.26 -11.31 25.27
C ALA A 67 29.48 -11.04 24.38
N MET A 68 29.28 -10.62 23.14
CA MET A 68 30.39 -10.26 22.24
C MET A 68 31.02 -8.93 22.62
N GLU A 69 30.26 -7.90 22.97
CA GLU A 69 30.78 -6.64 23.51
C GLU A 69 31.65 -6.88 24.75
N THR A 70 31.15 -7.69 25.69
CA THR A 70 31.87 -8.09 26.87
C THR A 70 33.12 -8.86 26.55
N LEU A 71 33.06 -9.78 25.55
CA LEU A 71 34.26 -10.55 25.14
C LEU A 71 35.34 -9.62 24.61
N ILE A 72 35.04 -8.71 23.71
CA ILE A 72 36.03 -7.81 23.09
C ILE A 72 36.69 -6.91 24.14
N THR A 73 35.86 -6.30 25.05
CA THR A 73 36.38 -5.48 26.14
C THR A 73 37.32 -6.27 27.03
N HIS A 74 36.92 -7.47 27.46
CA HIS A 74 37.77 -8.31 28.33
C HIS A 74 39.00 -8.88 27.62
N LEU A 75 38.98 -9.07 26.28
CA LEU A 75 40.13 -9.54 25.56
C LEU A 75 41.25 -8.48 25.51
N ARG A 76 40.94 -7.20 25.36
CA ARG A 76 41.90 -6.10 25.43
C ARG A 76 42.68 -6.13 26.75
N GLU A 77 41.97 -6.20 27.87
CA GLU A 77 42.59 -6.26 29.20
C GLU A 77 43.37 -7.56 29.40
N ALA A 78 42.81 -8.68 28.97
CA ALA A 78 43.40 -9.99 29.18
C ALA A 78 44.65 -10.25 28.32
N PHE A 79 44.68 -9.75 27.08
CA PHE A 79 45.85 -9.80 26.21
C PHE A 79 46.98 -8.92 26.78
N ALA A 80 46.67 -7.67 27.15
CA ALA A 80 47.65 -6.78 27.81
C ALA A 80 48.23 -7.44 29.09
N SER A 81 47.39 -8.07 29.89
CA SER A 81 47.86 -8.80 31.09
C SER A 81 48.68 -10.04 30.76
N ALA A 82 48.31 -10.80 29.74
CA ALA A 82 49.05 -12.02 29.33
C ALA A 82 50.41 -11.71 28.74
N PHE A 83 50.52 -10.67 27.94
CA PHE A 83 51.80 -10.25 27.32
C PHE A 83 52.74 -9.59 28.31
N ASN A 84 52.20 -8.97 29.38
CA ASN A 84 52.98 -8.43 30.49
C ASN A 84 53.23 -9.46 31.61
N ALA A 85 52.77 -10.70 31.47
CA ALA A 85 52.98 -11.74 32.49
C ALA A 85 54.49 -12.08 32.61
N PRO A 86 55.07 -12.23 33.84
CA PRO A 86 56.50 -12.49 34.04
C PRO A 86 56.99 -13.71 33.24
N ALA A 87 56.22 -14.77 33.15
CA ALA A 87 56.60 -15.97 32.39
C ALA A 87 56.73 -15.70 30.89
N HIS A 88 55.83 -14.94 30.30
CA HIS A 88 55.89 -14.57 28.86
C HIS A 88 57.04 -13.63 28.58
N LEU A 89 57.23 -12.60 29.44
CA LEU A 89 58.36 -11.67 29.29
C LEU A 89 59.70 -12.38 29.41
N THR A 90 59.85 -13.32 30.35
CA THR A 90 61.08 -14.11 30.51
C THR A 90 61.35 -14.97 29.29
N GLU A 91 60.32 -15.66 28.75
CA GLU A 91 60.43 -16.49 27.54
C GLU A 91 60.86 -15.65 26.32
N THR A 92 60.17 -14.53 26.12
CA THR A 92 60.45 -13.58 25.02
C THR A 92 61.86 -12.99 25.13
N GLN A 93 62.30 -12.63 26.37
CA GLN A 93 63.67 -12.14 26.62
C GLN A 93 64.68 -13.21 26.33
N THR A 94 64.47 -14.45 26.79
CA THR A 94 65.40 -15.57 26.56
C THR A 94 65.53 -15.82 25.05
N GLN A 95 64.45 -15.91 24.30
CA GLN A 95 64.57 -16.10 22.86
C GLN A 95 65.22 -14.93 22.12
N THR A 96 64.95 -13.70 22.58
CA THR A 96 65.63 -12.51 22.03
C THR A 96 67.10 -12.49 22.33
N GLU A 97 67.49 -12.89 23.54
CA GLU A 97 68.94 -12.97 23.93
C GLU A 97 69.65 -14.08 23.18
N GLU A 98 69.10 -15.28 23.08
CA GLU A 98 69.63 -16.39 22.27
C GLU A 98 69.78 -15.98 20.81
N ALA A 99 68.84 -15.31 20.24
CA ALA A 99 68.86 -14.80 18.89
C ALA A 99 69.98 -13.75 18.67
N ARG A 100 70.12 -12.80 19.61
CA ARG A 100 71.19 -11.80 19.58
C ARG A 100 72.53 -12.44 19.71
N ALA A 101 72.71 -13.51 20.51
CA ALA A 101 73.92 -14.25 20.62
C ALA A 101 74.31 -14.95 19.31
N GLN A 102 73.38 -15.59 18.63
CA GLN A 102 73.58 -16.21 17.31
C GLN A 102 73.96 -15.20 16.22
N LEU A 103 73.32 -14.02 16.22
CA LEU A 103 73.68 -12.93 15.30
C LEU A 103 75.13 -12.45 15.55
N ARG A 104 75.48 -12.24 16.81
CA ARG A 104 76.83 -11.84 17.17
C ARG A 104 77.87 -12.90 16.75
N GLU A 105 77.63 -14.16 17.02
CA GLU A 105 78.46 -15.26 16.61
C GLU A 105 78.73 -15.26 15.10
N LYS A 106 77.75 -15.05 14.28
CA LYS A 106 77.89 -14.95 12.82
C LYS A 106 78.68 -13.73 12.37
N PHE A 107 78.44 -12.59 12.99
CA PHE A 107 79.26 -11.38 12.69
C PHE A 107 80.69 -11.47 13.20
N ASP A 108 80.89 -12.08 14.36
CA ASP A 108 82.24 -12.31 14.89
C ASP A 108 83.05 -13.29 14.01
N ALA A 109 82.37 -14.35 13.53
CA ALA A 109 83.00 -15.28 12.56
C ALA A 109 83.34 -14.58 11.23
N LEU A 110 82.47 -13.68 10.72
CA LEU A 110 82.80 -12.88 9.54
C LEU A 110 84.01 -11.93 9.77
N ARG A 111 84.08 -11.32 10.96
CA ARG A 111 85.22 -10.45 11.33
C ARG A 111 86.49 -11.24 11.43
N GLU A 112 86.45 -12.41 12.02
CA GLU A 112 87.64 -13.29 12.12
C GLU A 112 88.13 -13.71 10.72
N TYR A 113 87.18 -14.14 9.84
CA TYR A 113 87.48 -14.48 8.44
C TYR A 113 88.12 -13.32 7.67
N ALA A 114 87.64 -12.10 7.90
CA ALA A 114 88.14 -10.88 7.27
C ALA A 114 89.53 -10.53 7.80
N ARG A 115 89.73 -10.64 9.13
CA ARG A 115 91.10 -10.35 9.77
C ARG A 115 92.20 -11.30 9.36
N GLU A 116 91.84 -12.59 9.18
CA GLU A 116 92.77 -13.56 8.64
C GLU A 116 93.30 -13.16 7.24
N ARG A 117 92.53 -12.29 6.51
CA ARG A 117 92.92 -11.78 5.18
C ARG A 117 93.33 -10.33 5.13
N GLY A 118 93.65 -9.76 6.35
CA GLY A 118 94.10 -8.38 6.45
C GLY A 118 93.04 -7.30 6.26
N LEU A 119 91.79 -7.67 6.45
CA LEU A 119 90.58 -6.79 6.33
C LEU A 119 89.90 -6.75 7.69
N ASP A 120 89.02 -5.74 7.90
CA ASP A 120 88.06 -5.70 9.01
C ASP A 120 86.65 -5.36 8.47
N VAL A 121 85.67 -5.83 9.21
CA VAL A 121 84.27 -5.64 8.89
C VAL A 121 83.63 -4.74 9.93
N GLN A 122 83.20 -3.56 9.53
CA GLN A 122 82.53 -2.58 10.39
C GLN A 122 81.00 -2.50 10.03
N GLU A 123 80.18 -2.50 11.05
CA GLU A 123 78.69 -2.33 10.93
C GLU A 123 78.38 -0.84 10.99
N ASN A 124 77.56 -0.34 10.06
CA ASN A 124 77.06 1.01 10.07
C ASN A 124 75.53 1.02 9.75
N GLU A 125 74.87 2.17 9.87
CA GLU A 125 73.47 2.31 9.65
C GLU A 125 72.93 1.92 8.21
N LYS A 126 73.92 1.73 7.28
CA LYS A 126 73.58 1.36 5.87
C LYS A 126 74.00 -0.08 5.51
N GLY A 127 74.49 -0.84 6.48
CA GLY A 127 74.95 -2.22 6.29
C GLY A 127 76.38 -2.46 6.75
N VAL A 128 77.06 -3.45 6.18
CA VAL A 128 78.38 -3.88 6.50
C VAL A 128 79.41 -3.21 5.56
N MET A 129 80.43 -2.57 6.13
CA MET A 129 81.55 -1.95 5.38
C MET A 129 82.86 -2.73 5.63
N ILE A 130 83.47 -3.15 4.56
CA ILE A 130 84.77 -3.85 4.60
C ILE A 130 85.87 -2.80 4.45
N VAL A 131 86.79 -2.79 5.35
CA VAL A 131 87.98 -1.87 5.38
C VAL A 131 89.26 -2.67 5.44
N ALA A 132 90.29 -2.17 4.79
CA ALA A 132 91.65 -2.80 4.85
C ALA A 132 92.32 -2.42 6.16
N LEU A 133 93.20 -3.28 6.64
CA LEU A 133 94.02 -3.03 7.82
C LEU A 133 95.51 -2.79 7.42
N ASN A 134 96.16 -1.78 8.00
CA ASN A 134 97.60 -1.56 7.88
C ASN A 134 98.40 -2.56 8.75
N GLU A 135 99.74 -2.48 8.72
CA GLU A 135 100.64 -3.36 9.52
C GLU A 135 100.44 -3.18 11.04
N ASP A 136 99.92 -2.05 11.47
CA ASP A 136 99.62 -1.76 12.88
C ASP A 136 98.18 -2.17 13.27
N GLY A 137 97.44 -2.74 12.31
CA GLY A 137 96.04 -3.18 12.54
C GLY A 137 94.96 -2.05 12.52
N GLU A 138 95.31 -0.85 12.01
CA GLU A 138 94.38 0.25 11.89
C GLU A 138 93.66 0.26 10.53
N PRO A 139 92.36 0.62 10.49
CA PRO A 139 91.57 0.63 9.24
C PRO A 139 92.05 1.72 8.30
N VAL A 140 92.43 1.33 7.07
CA VAL A 140 92.87 2.21 5.98
C VAL A 140 92.07 1.98 4.71
N SER A 141 92.09 2.96 3.81
CA SER A 141 91.44 2.81 2.48
C SER A 141 92.30 1.86 1.61
N LEU A 142 91.65 1.05 0.77
CA LEU A 142 92.28 0.18 -0.22
C LEU A 142 93.31 0.92 -1.10
N ASP A 143 93.10 2.24 -1.31
CA ASP A 143 93.99 3.08 -2.08
C ASP A 143 95.28 3.43 -1.36
N GLU A 144 95.35 3.27 -0.06
CA GLU A 144 96.55 3.55 0.80
C GLU A 144 97.47 2.33 0.99
N ILE A 145 97.05 1.15 0.48
CA ILE A 145 97.87 -0.08 0.49
C ILE A 145 99.01 0.02 -0.54
N PRO A 146 100.25 -0.43 -0.20
CA PRO A 146 101.37 -0.51 -1.12
C PRO A 146 101.05 -1.30 -2.40
N LYS A 147 101.60 -0.83 -3.53
CA LYS A 147 101.23 -1.34 -4.85
C LYS A 147 101.50 -2.82 -5.09
N ASP A 148 102.49 -3.37 -4.38
CA ASP A 148 102.93 -4.78 -4.41
C ASP A 148 101.98 -5.74 -3.69
N ARG A 149 101.09 -5.25 -2.80
CA ARG A 149 100.08 -6.04 -2.06
C ARG A 149 98.65 -5.72 -2.49
N ARG A 150 98.48 -4.76 -3.39
CA ARG A 150 97.18 -4.27 -3.76
C ARG A 150 96.29 -5.36 -4.45
N HIS A 151 96.96 -6.18 -5.26
CA HIS A 151 96.20 -7.25 -5.97
C HIS A 151 95.71 -8.34 -4.99
N GLU A 152 96.53 -8.76 -4.05
CA GLU A 152 96.16 -9.71 -3.01
C GLU A 152 95.08 -9.14 -2.08
N ALA A 153 95.11 -7.83 -1.82
CA ALA A 153 94.05 -7.15 -1.04
C ALA A 153 92.73 -6.99 -1.81
N GLU A 154 92.78 -6.79 -3.11
CA GLU A 154 91.61 -6.74 -3.98
C GLU A 154 90.91 -8.13 -4.08
N ASP A 155 91.71 -9.22 -4.25
CA ASP A 155 91.18 -10.59 -4.26
C ASP A 155 90.60 -10.98 -2.88
N ALA A 156 91.31 -10.62 -1.81
CA ALA A 156 90.81 -10.83 -0.44
C ALA A 156 89.52 -10.03 -0.15
N PHE A 157 89.44 -8.82 -0.69
CA PHE A 157 88.19 -7.99 -0.57
C PHE A 157 87.01 -8.62 -1.26
N GLU A 158 87.20 -9.20 -2.48
CA GLU A 158 86.14 -9.88 -3.22
C GLU A 158 85.68 -11.14 -2.45
N ASP A 159 86.61 -11.93 -1.90
CA ASP A 159 86.28 -13.12 -1.08
C ASP A 159 85.50 -12.75 0.19
N VAL A 160 86.00 -11.71 0.93
CA VAL A 160 85.30 -11.23 2.14
C VAL A 160 83.93 -10.59 1.79
N ALA A 161 83.86 -9.90 0.66
CA ALA A 161 82.57 -9.34 0.22
C ALA A 161 81.55 -10.44 -0.13
N GLU A 162 81.98 -11.56 -0.75
CA GLU A 162 81.14 -12.72 -1.00
C GLU A 162 80.67 -13.37 0.29
N GLU A 163 81.56 -13.57 1.28
CA GLU A 163 81.24 -14.16 2.57
C GLU A 163 80.38 -13.22 3.42
N ALA A 164 80.58 -11.90 3.36
CA ALA A 164 79.71 -10.90 3.98
C ALA A 164 78.28 -10.94 3.39
N ARG A 165 78.19 -11.15 2.07
CA ARG A 165 76.90 -11.30 1.42
C ARG A 165 76.17 -12.55 1.89
N LYS A 166 76.85 -13.70 1.98
CA LYS A 166 76.31 -14.95 2.52
C LYS A 166 75.86 -14.79 3.98
N THR A 167 76.70 -14.14 4.80
CA THR A 167 76.34 -13.86 6.20
C THR A 167 75.16 -12.96 6.33
N LEU A 168 75.05 -11.86 5.54
CA LEU A 168 73.89 -10.97 5.53
C LEU A 168 72.59 -11.68 5.11
N LEU A 169 72.65 -12.58 4.13
CA LEU A 169 71.52 -13.39 3.77
C LEU A 169 71.07 -14.31 4.91
N SER A 170 72.07 -15.01 5.54
CA SER A 170 71.82 -15.93 6.66
C SER A 170 71.37 -15.21 7.95
N THR A 171 71.72 -13.95 8.16
CA THR A 171 71.25 -13.12 9.28
C THR A 171 69.79 -12.67 9.04
N ARG A 172 69.47 -12.33 7.79
CA ARG A 172 68.09 -11.99 7.41
C ARG A 172 67.16 -13.19 7.62
N ASP A 173 67.55 -14.40 7.17
CA ASP A 173 66.74 -15.61 7.41
C ASP A 173 66.58 -15.89 8.91
N LEU A 174 67.59 -15.62 9.72
CA LEU A 174 67.51 -15.77 11.17
C LEU A 174 66.63 -14.72 11.82
N GLU A 175 66.72 -13.46 11.39
CA GLU A 175 65.74 -12.40 11.84
C GLU A 175 64.31 -12.75 11.54
N GLU A 176 64.01 -13.30 10.35
CA GLU A 176 62.69 -13.78 9.98
C GLU A 176 62.24 -14.95 10.88
N GLN A 177 63.12 -15.93 11.15
CA GLN A 177 62.83 -17.02 12.07
C GLN A 177 62.57 -16.55 13.51
N ILE A 178 63.27 -15.52 13.96
CA ILE A 178 63.07 -14.91 15.27
C ILE A 178 61.73 -14.24 15.35
N ALA A 179 61.39 -13.43 14.34
CA ALA A 179 60.11 -12.75 14.25
C ALA A 179 58.96 -13.78 14.29
N ASP A 180 59.07 -14.88 13.53
CA ASP A 180 58.11 -15.98 13.53
C ASP A 180 57.99 -16.67 14.89
N THR A 181 59.16 -16.87 15.59
CA THR A 181 59.17 -17.48 16.93
C THR A 181 58.49 -16.58 17.96
N LEU A 182 58.79 -15.29 17.96
CA LEU A 182 58.15 -14.30 18.84
C LEU A 182 56.64 -14.18 18.58
N ASP A 183 56.23 -14.16 17.32
CA ASP A 183 54.84 -14.17 16.94
C ASP A 183 54.11 -15.45 17.42
N SER A 184 54.77 -16.62 17.26
CA SER A 184 54.25 -17.91 17.76
C SER A 184 54.04 -17.92 19.29
N LEU A 185 55.02 -17.39 20.05
CA LEU A 185 54.89 -17.26 21.51
C LEU A 185 53.73 -16.34 21.90
N ARG A 186 53.60 -15.21 21.22
CA ARG A 186 52.53 -14.26 21.43
C ARG A 186 51.16 -14.86 21.11
N ARG A 187 51.04 -15.54 19.97
CA ARG A 187 49.82 -16.31 19.60
C ARG A 187 49.52 -17.41 20.60
N GLY A 188 50.52 -18.08 21.14
CA GLY A 188 50.37 -19.09 22.18
C GLY A 188 49.76 -18.51 23.47
N ALA A 189 50.31 -17.39 23.96
CA ALA A 189 49.79 -16.69 25.13
C ALA A 189 48.33 -16.19 24.91
N ALA A 190 48.07 -15.59 23.76
CA ALA A 190 46.72 -15.14 23.39
C ALA A 190 45.71 -16.31 23.32
N LYS A 191 46.13 -17.46 22.77
CA LYS A 191 45.29 -18.66 22.65
C LYS A 191 44.85 -19.23 24.00
N VAL A 192 45.75 -19.20 25.01
CA VAL A 192 45.42 -19.64 26.36
C VAL A 192 44.31 -18.78 26.98
N VAL A 193 44.31 -17.49 26.69
CA VAL A 193 43.30 -16.54 27.17
C VAL A 193 42.00 -16.65 26.38
N LEU A 194 42.07 -16.77 25.06
CA LEU A 194 40.93 -16.74 24.14
C LEU A 194 40.09 -18.02 24.19
N LYS A 195 40.74 -19.18 24.09
CA LYS A 195 40.06 -20.48 23.89
C LYS A 195 39.00 -20.81 24.93
N PRO A 196 39.19 -20.60 26.26
CA PRO A 196 38.16 -20.88 27.25
C PRO A 196 36.94 -19.95 27.11
N ARG A 197 37.19 -18.69 26.70
CA ARG A 197 36.13 -17.68 26.52
C ARG A 197 35.25 -17.99 25.30
N ILE A 198 35.88 -18.30 24.17
CA ILE A 198 35.15 -18.74 22.94
C ILE A 198 34.39 -20.04 23.19
N LYS A 199 35.01 -21.01 23.90
CA LYS A 199 34.33 -22.26 24.29
C LYS A 199 33.06 -21.98 25.08
N LYS A 200 33.09 -21.08 26.06
CA LYS A 200 31.92 -20.71 26.86
C LYS A 200 30.80 -20.11 25.99
N LEU A 201 31.13 -19.27 25.01
CA LEU A 201 30.14 -18.71 24.08
C LEU A 201 29.57 -19.80 23.17
N ARG A 202 30.39 -20.68 22.61
CA ARG A 202 29.97 -21.77 21.74
C ARG A 202 29.04 -22.76 22.47
N ASP A 203 29.30 -23.03 23.75
CA ASP A 203 28.46 -23.92 24.56
C ASP A 203 27.11 -23.24 24.94
N LYS A 204 27.08 -21.90 24.98
CA LYS A 204 25.87 -21.12 25.27
C LYS A 204 25.00 -20.88 24.05
N PHE A 205 25.59 -20.66 22.87
CA PHE A 205 24.89 -20.34 21.62
C PHE A 205 25.04 -21.49 20.62
N THR A 206 24.04 -22.36 20.56
CA THR A 206 24.08 -23.61 19.80
C THR A 206 23.36 -23.57 18.44
N SER A 207 22.88 -22.38 18.02
CA SER A 207 22.18 -22.23 16.75
C SER A 207 23.00 -22.70 15.56
N PRO A 208 22.36 -23.24 14.50
CA PRO A 208 23.05 -23.77 13.32
C PRO A 208 24.01 -22.74 12.70
N GLY A 209 25.21 -23.19 12.37
CA GLY A 209 26.24 -22.34 11.75
C GLY A 209 27.07 -21.49 12.70
N LEU A 210 26.59 -21.16 13.91
CA LEU A 210 27.37 -20.35 14.87
C LEU A 210 28.62 -21.05 15.36
N LYS A 211 28.63 -22.36 15.46
CA LYS A 211 29.84 -23.12 15.85
C LYS A 211 30.99 -22.85 14.88
N ALA A 212 30.74 -22.96 13.58
CA ALA A 212 31.73 -22.68 12.56
C ALA A 212 32.14 -21.19 12.55
N TRP A 213 31.22 -20.29 12.86
CA TRP A 213 31.51 -18.86 12.98
C TRP A 213 32.41 -18.59 14.19
N PHE A 214 32.16 -19.19 15.35
CA PHE A 214 33.04 -19.04 16.52
C PHE A 214 34.48 -19.62 16.29
N GLU A 215 34.60 -20.68 15.50
CA GLU A 215 35.88 -21.23 15.07
C GLU A 215 36.64 -20.26 14.15
N ALA A 216 35.92 -19.63 13.22
CA ALA A 216 36.46 -18.59 12.35
C ALA A 216 36.83 -17.31 13.14
N LEU A 217 36.02 -16.92 14.12
CA LEU A 217 36.26 -15.81 15.04
C LEU A 217 37.53 -16.04 15.87
N GLU A 218 37.70 -17.26 16.44
CA GLU A 218 38.92 -17.62 17.21
C GLU A 218 40.16 -17.45 16.36
N LYS A 219 40.10 -17.94 15.12
CA LYS A 219 41.22 -17.82 14.18
C LYS A 219 41.50 -16.35 13.81
N ASP A 220 40.46 -15.60 13.45
CA ASP A 220 40.62 -14.20 13.00
C ASP A 220 41.14 -13.30 14.13
N ILE A 221 40.72 -13.50 15.37
CA ILE A 221 41.28 -12.78 16.54
C ILE A 221 42.75 -13.09 16.73
N LEU A 222 43.16 -14.36 16.57
CA LEU A 222 44.58 -14.76 16.68
C LEU A 222 45.42 -14.21 15.53
N ASP A 223 44.85 -14.01 14.36
CA ASP A 223 45.54 -13.42 13.20
C ASP A 223 45.64 -11.87 13.29
N ASN A 224 44.85 -11.23 14.15
CA ASN A 224 44.81 -9.77 14.34
C ASN A 224 45.08 -9.34 15.80
N ILE A 225 45.93 -10.05 16.51
CA ILE A 225 46.22 -9.79 17.95
C ILE A 225 46.71 -8.35 18.17
N ASP A 226 47.53 -7.84 17.27
CA ASP A 226 48.17 -6.52 17.38
C ASP A 226 47.14 -5.38 17.42
N ALA A 227 46.05 -5.55 16.70
CA ALA A 227 44.97 -4.58 16.69
C ALA A 227 44.28 -4.36 18.05
N PHE A 228 44.42 -5.31 18.99
CA PHE A 228 43.86 -5.18 20.34
C PHE A 228 44.73 -4.30 21.27
N GLU A 229 45.97 -3.96 20.88
CA GLU A 229 46.83 -3.05 21.64
C GLU A 229 46.60 -1.59 21.27
N GLU A 230 46.00 -1.31 20.13
CA GLU A 230 45.71 0.03 19.68
C GLU A 230 44.44 0.61 20.37
N ALA A 231 44.29 1.94 20.34
CA ALA A 231 43.12 2.58 20.91
C ALA A 231 41.83 2.14 20.18
N SER A 232 40.73 1.99 20.93
CA SER A 232 39.48 1.39 20.43
C SER A 232 38.85 2.10 19.21
N ASP A 233 39.18 3.34 19.00
CA ASP A 233 38.65 4.23 17.96
C ASP A 233 39.61 4.41 16.76
N GLN A 234 40.81 3.79 16.80
CA GLN A 234 41.72 3.80 15.67
C GLN A 234 41.52 2.57 14.77
N PRO A 235 41.45 2.76 13.44
CA PRO A 235 41.33 1.66 12.50
C PRO A 235 42.67 0.88 12.45
N ALA A 236 42.62 -0.34 12.99
CA ALA A 236 43.81 -1.21 13.17
C ALA A 236 43.86 -2.39 12.19
N ILE A 237 42.76 -2.68 11.48
CA ILE A 237 42.66 -3.86 10.63
C ILE A 237 42.30 -3.42 9.21
N GLU A 238 43.13 -3.83 8.23
CA GLU A 238 42.81 -3.66 6.81
C GLU A 238 41.95 -4.83 6.31
N SER A 239 40.76 -4.57 5.79
CA SER A 239 39.82 -5.59 5.37
C SER A 239 39.42 -5.48 3.88
N GLY A 240 39.45 -6.62 3.19
CA GLY A 240 38.92 -6.79 1.84
C GLY A 240 39.79 -6.23 0.71
N ASP A 241 39.36 -6.45 -0.54
CA ASP A 241 40.06 -6.02 -1.77
C ASP A 241 40.20 -4.49 -1.92
N GLY A 242 39.44 -3.71 -1.14
CA GLY A 242 39.48 -2.24 -1.13
C GLY A 242 40.19 -1.64 0.10
N LYS A 243 40.79 -2.45 0.97
CA LYS A 243 41.55 -2.02 2.18
C LYS A 243 40.82 -0.93 2.99
N ILE A 244 39.54 -1.17 3.34
CA ILE A 244 38.83 -0.28 4.23
C ILE A 244 39.29 -0.56 5.65
N PRO A 245 39.86 0.43 6.35
CA PRO A 245 40.33 0.22 7.72
C PRO A 245 39.13 0.03 8.67
N GLU A 246 39.18 -1.04 9.47
CA GLU A 246 38.18 -1.39 10.47
C GLU A 246 38.73 -1.26 11.88
N THR A 247 37.92 -0.83 12.83
CA THR A 247 38.23 -0.98 14.24
C THR A 247 37.97 -2.41 14.71
N VAL A 248 38.61 -2.82 15.82
CA VAL A 248 38.33 -4.13 16.45
C VAL A 248 36.85 -4.25 16.80
N ASP A 249 36.26 -3.16 17.30
CA ASP A 249 34.85 -3.15 17.70
C ASP A 249 33.91 -3.30 16.48
N ASP A 250 34.21 -2.66 15.35
CA ASP A 250 33.41 -2.81 14.11
C ASP A 250 33.56 -4.23 13.53
N ARG A 251 34.82 -4.78 13.46
CA ARG A 251 35.08 -6.08 12.86
C ARG A 251 34.38 -7.24 13.56
N TYR A 252 34.26 -7.19 14.88
CA TYR A 252 33.65 -8.23 15.70
C TYR A 252 32.24 -7.84 16.20
N ALA A 253 31.67 -6.79 15.66
CA ALA A 253 30.32 -6.34 15.98
C ALA A 253 29.27 -7.43 15.68
N VAL A 254 28.22 -7.43 16.45
CA VAL A 254 26.98 -8.17 16.18
C VAL A 254 25.93 -7.16 15.72
N ASN A 255 25.49 -7.23 14.47
CA ASN A 255 24.35 -6.45 14.05
C ASN A 255 23.07 -7.21 14.39
N LEU A 256 22.44 -6.88 15.51
CA LEU A 256 21.12 -7.38 15.88
C LEU A 256 20.07 -6.69 15.00
N LEU A 257 19.65 -7.39 13.95
CA LEU A 257 18.73 -6.87 12.96
C LEU A 257 17.28 -6.89 13.48
N ILE A 258 16.87 -8.00 14.08
CA ILE A 258 15.55 -8.21 14.68
C ILE A 258 15.71 -8.78 16.08
N ASP A 259 15.02 -8.17 17.04
CA ASP A 259 15.01 -8.52 18.45
C ASP A 259 13.59 -8.80 18.95
N HIS A 260 13.30 -10.05 19.25
CA HIS A 260 12.05 -10.52 19.83
C HIS A 260 12.18 -10.80 21.35
N SER A 261 13.14 -10.19 22.03
CA SER A 261 13.38 -10.42 23.48
C SER A 261 12.20 -10.01 24.37
N ARG A 262 11.33 -9.14 23.87
CA ARG A 262 10.15 -8.61 24.59
C ARG A 262 8.83 -9.16 24.06
N ASP A 263 8.87 -9.91 22.97
CA ASP A 263 7.69 -10.36 22.25
C ASP A 263 7.33 -11.79 22.69
N ASN A 264 6.05 -12.04 22.92
CA ASN A 264 5.54 -13.37 23.25
C ASN A 264 4.95 -14.09 22.03
N HIS A 265 4.73 -13.37 20.92
CA HIS A 265 4.10 -13.85 19.70
C HIS A 265 4.65 -13.08 18.47
N PRO A 266 4.40 -13.55 17.26
CA PRO A 266 4.79 -12.84 16.05
C PRO A 266 4.06 -11.51 15.89
N ASP A 267 4.73 -10.54 15.26
CA ASP A 267 4.19 -9.21 15.04
C ASP A 267 3.24 -9.15 13.83
N VAL A 268 2.27 -8.26 13.93
CA VAL A 268 1.47 -7.75 12.81
C VAL A 268 2.00 -6.37 12.42
N VAL A 269 2.83 -6.33 11.40
CA VAL A 269 3.50 -5.10 10.98
C VAL A 269 2.66 -4.40 9.91
N LEU A 270 2.13 -3.22 10.21
CA LEU A 270 1.53 -2.32 9.22
C LEU A 270 2.61 -1.41 8.65
N GLU A 271 2.83 -1.47 7.33
CA GLU A 271 3.71 -0.54 6.63
C GLU A 271 2.87 0.45 5.80
N PRO A 272 2.77 1.70 6.26
CA PRO A 272 1.91 2.70 5.61
C PRO A 272 2.49 3.26 4.31
N SER A 273 3.83 3.27 4.17
CA SER A 273 4.54 3.79 3.00
C SER A 273 5.56 2.76 2.49
N PRO A 274 5.13 1.81 1.64
CA PRO A 274 5.91 0.66 1.23
C PRO A 274 6.95 1.01 0.16
N SER A 275 7.86 1.95 0.45
CA SER A 275 9.05 2.18 -0.36
C SER A 275 10.02 0.99 -0.28
N TYR A 276 11.00 0.92 -1.19
CA TYR A 276 11.99 -0.16 -1.15
C TYR A 276 12.71 -0.22 0.21
N ASP A 277 13.24 0.90 0.68
CA ASP A 277 13.96 0.97 1.94
C ASP A 277 13.10 0.57 3.14
N ASN A 278 11.82 1.00 3.15
CA ASN A 278 10.89 0.66 4.22
C ASN A 278 10.50 -0.82 4.21
N LEU A 279 10.41 -1.47 3.03
CA LEU A 279 10.08 -2.89 2.91
C LEU A 279 11.29 -3.80 3.11
N PHE A 280 12.38 -3.53 2.39
CA PHE A 280 13.53 -4.42 2.30
C PHE A 280 14.69 -4.04 3.22
N GLY A 281 14.65 -2.84 3.84
CA GLY A 281 15.73 -2.31 4.63
C GLY A 281 16.77 -1.57 3.80
N GLN A 282 17.76 -1.02 4.49
CA GLN A 282 18.79 -0.19 3.88
C GLN A 282 20.14 -0.38 4.56
N ILE A 283 21.19 -0.09 3.83
CA ILE A 283 22.56 0.01 4.36
C ILE A 283 22.83 1.49 4.62
N GLN A 284 23.12 1.84 5.88
CA GLN A 284 23.49 3.20 6.24
C GLN A 284 25.02 3.40 6.10
N TYR A 285 25.42 4.66 5.98
CA TYR A 285 26.80 5.07 5.80
C TYR A 285 27.27 5.90 6.99
N ARG A 286 28.54 5.71 7.40
CA ARG A 286 29.19 6.50 8.43
C ARG A 286 30.28 7.36 7.79
N PRO A 287 30.40 8.65 8.14
CA PRO A 287 31.52 9.46 7.70
C PRO A 287 32.82 8.96 8.34
N MET A 288 33.86 8.66 7.55
CA MET A 288 35.21 8.21 7.99
C MET A 288 36.27 8.66 6.99
N GLY A 289 37.33 9.27 7.46
CA GLY A 289 38.48 9.64 6.62
C GLY A 289 38.15 10.56 5.42
N GLY A 290 37.11 11.38 5.49
CA GLY A 290 36.68 12.28 4.41
C GLY A 290 35.75 11.64 3.36
N GLY A 291 35.33 10.37 3.54
CA GLY A 291 34.37 9.64 2.73
C GLY A 291 33.19 9.11 3.53
N MET A 292 32.19 8.56 2.83
CA MET A 292 31.06 7.85 3.41
C MET A 292 31.30 6.35 3.26
N HIS A 293 31.45 5.64 4.36
CA HIS A 293 31.76 4.21 4.37
C HIS A 293 30.58 3.37 4.86
N PRO A 294 30.11 2.40 4.06
CA PRO A 294 29.12 1.44 4.50
C PRO A 294 29.78 0.34 5.33
N HIS A 295 29.06 -0.17 6.33
CA HIS A 295 29.51 -1.30 7.14
C HIS A 295 28.33 -2.22 7.45
N PHE A 296 28.57 -3.53 7.64
CA PHE A 296 27.50 -4.49 7.91
C PHE A 296 26.76 -4.21 9.23
N SER A 297 27.41 -3.60 10.22
CA SER A 297 26.76 -3.19 11.48
C SER A 297 25.73 -2.06 11.29
N LEU A 298 25.75 -1.38 10.14
CA LEU A 298 24.85 -0.28 9.79
C LEU A 298 23.65 -0.72 8.92
N ILE A 299 23.51 -2.03 8.68
CA ILE A 299 22.33 -2.57 8.00
C ILE A 299 21.11 -2.40 8.91
N LYS A 300 20.05 -1.79 8.38
CA LYS A 300 18.77 -1.58 9.08
C LYS A 300 17.67 -2.44 8.48
N PRO A 301 16.80 -3.04 9.33
CA PRO A 301 15.72 -3.89 8.85
C PRO A 301 14.61 -3.09 8.19
N GLY A 302 13.98 -3.66 7.16
CA GLY A 302 12.71 -3.22 6.62
C GLY A 302 11.52 -3.96 7.24
N ALA A 303 10.31 -3.63 6.77
CA ALA A 303 9.07 -4.22 7.25
C ALA A 303 9.01 -5.75 7.02
N LEU A 304 9.59 -6.25 5.92
CA LEU A 304 9.68 -7.69 5.65
C LEU A 304 10.49 -8.43 6.72
N HIS A 305 11.56 -7.81 7.22
CA HIS A 305 12.36 -8.39 8.30
C HIS A 305 11.59 -8.38 9.63
N ARG A 306 10.95 -7.24 9.98
CA ARG A 306 10.17 -7.10 11.22
C ARG A 306 8.95 -8.03 11.24
N ALA A 307 8.32 -8.27 10.07
CA ALA A 307 7.16 -9.15 9.96
C ALA A 307 7.51 -10.62 9.77
N ASN A 308 8.80 -10.97 9.68
CA ASN A 308 9.22 -12.36 9.39
C ASN A 308 8.82 -13.29 10.56
N GLY A 309 8.16 -14.39 10.23
CA GLY A 309 7.48 -15.26 11.21
C GLY A 309 6.03 -14.84 11.53
N GLY A 310 5.60 -13.64 11.12
CA GLY A 310 4.29 -13.03 11.39
C GLY A 310 3.52 -12.60 10.15
N VAL A 311 2.98 -11.38 10.20
CA VAL A 311 2.12 -10.82 9.15
C VAL A 311 2.54 -9.40 8.77
N LEU A 312 2.70 -9.18 7.47
CA LEU A 312 2.87 -7.84 6.89
C LEU A 312 1.55 -7.34 6.32
N VAL A 313 1.09 -6.17 6.77
CA VAL A 313 -0.13 -5.52 6.27
C VAL A 313 0.25 -4.30 5.44
N LEU A 314 -0.28 -4.23 4.22
CA LEU A 314 -0.03 -3.16 3.25
C LEU A 314 -1.34 -2.54 2.79
N ARG A 315 -1.31 -1.25 2.44
CA ARG A 315 -2.43 -0.60 1.75
C ARG A 315 -2.24 -0.73 0.24
N ALA A 316 -3.29 -1.14 -0.47
CA ALA A 316 -3.25 -1.27 -1.92
C ALA A 316 -2.95 0.07 -2.61
N GLU A 317 -3.53 1.16 -2.10
CA GLU A 317 -3.32 2.52 -2.58
C GLU A 317 -1.85 2.91 -2.52
N SER A 318 -1.22 2.78 -1.33
CA SER A 318 0.19 3.13 -1.12
C SER A 318 1.15 2.24 -1.90
N LEU A 319 0.79 0.96 -2.11
CA LEU A 319 1.61 0.04 -2.90
C LEU A 319 1.65 0.43 -4.39
N LEU A 320 0.55 0.97 -4.92
CA LEU A 320 0.49 1.45 -6.31
C LEU A 320 1.22 2.78 -6.53
N GLU A 321 1.40 3.59 -5.48
CA GLU A 321 2.25 4.79 -5.53
C GLU A 321 3.74 4.42 -5.69
N HIS A 322 4.12 3.17 -5.40
CA HIS A 322 5.48 2.61 -5.47
C HIS A 322 5.49 1.35 -6.35
N GLU A 323 5.13 1.48 -7.62
CA GLU A 323 4.96 0.33 -8.56
C GLU A 323 6.19 -0.60 -8.63
N GLU A 324 7.38 -0.04 -8.55
CA GLU A 324 8.64 -0.80 -8.53
C GLU A 324 8.72 -1.77 -7.35
N CYS A 325 8.20 -1.37 -6.18
CA CYS A 325 8.21 -2.19 -4.97
C CYS A 325 7.33 -3.43 -5.08
N TRP A 326 6.26 -3.35 -5.90
CA TRP A 326 5.42 -4.51 -6.18
C TRP A 326 6.20 -5.63 -6.87
N GLY A 327 7.07 -5.29 -7.84
CA GLY A 327 7.95 -6.24 -8.51
C GLY A 327 8.92 -6.94 -7.54
N PHE A 328 9.58 -6.17 -6.68
CA PHE A 328 10.48 -6.71 -5.66
C PHE A 328 9.76 -7.56 -4.62
N LEU A 329 8.57 -7.15 -4.17
CA LEU A 329 7.76 -7.92 -3.23
C LEU A 329 7.37 -9.30 -3.81
N LYS A 330 6.92 -9.33 -5.08
CA LYS A 330 6.62 -10.60 -5.76
C LYS A 330 7.85 -11.50 -5.87
N ALA A 331 9.02 -10.94 -6.19
CA ALA A 331 10.26 -11.69 -6.24
C ALA A 331 10.61 -12.29 -4.86
N ALA A 332 10.53 -11.51 -3.79
CA ALA A 332 10.76 -11.98 -2.43
C ALA A 332 9.79 -13.09 -2.02
N LEU A 333 8.52 -12.96 -2.34
CA LEU A 333 7.49 -13.99 -2.06
C LEU A 333 7.71 -15.29 -2.86
N ARG A 334 8.17 -15.18 -4.11
CA ARG A 334 8.49 -16.32 -4.97
C ARG A 334 9.75 -17.03 -4.51
N ASP A 335 10.83 -16.28 -4.29
CA ASP A 335 12.14 -16.82 -3.94
C ASP A 335 12.23 -17.20 -2.45
N ARG A 336 11.28 -16.72 -1.63
CA ARG A 336 11.22 -16.90 -0.17
C ARG A 336 12.47 -16.39 0.54
N GLU A 337 12.98 -15.27 0.07
CA GLU A 337 14.16 -14.62 0.59
C GLU A 337 13.98 -13.10 0.66
N ILE A 338 14.52 -12.49 1.72
CA ILE A 338 14.62 -11.03 1.84
C ILE A 338 16.05 -10.65 1.44
N ARG A 339 16.17 -9.86 0.37
CA ARG A 339 17.47 -9.34 -0.10
C ARG A 339 17.53 -7.85 0.14
N ILE A 340 18.62 -7.40 0.74
CA ILE A 340 18.89 -5.97 0.89
C ILE A 340 19.87 -5.61 -0.24
N GLU A 341 19.37 -4.85 -1.22
CA GLU A 341 20.16 -4.40 -2.36
C GLU A 341 20.36 -2.89 -2.26
N GLU A 342 21.53 -2.41 -2.63
CA GLU A 342 21.80 -0.98 -2.71
C GLU A 342 21.10 -0.42 -3.95
N THR A 343 19.90 0.15 -3.75
CA THR A 343 19.14 0.78 -4.85
C THR A 343 19.70 2.17 -5.11
N HIS A 344 20.52 2.30 -6.16
CA HIS A 344 21.03 3.62 -6.55
C HIS A 344 19.98 4.40 -7.32
N LYS A 345 19.47 5.44 -6.72
CA LYS A 345 18.77 6.51 -7.43
C LYS A 345 19.80 7.33 -8.23
N GLY A 346 20.34 6.74 -9.31
CA GLY A 346 21.10 7.45 -10.33
C GLY A 346 22.61 7.66 -10.10
N GLY A 347 23.25 6.92 -9.18
CA GLY A 347 24.71 6.93 -8.98
C GLY A 347 25.39 5.59 -9.30
N PRO A 348 26.71 5.55 -9.55
CA PRO A 348 27.43 4.30 -9.67
C PRO A 348 27.47 3.56 -8.32
N PRO A 349 27.54 2.21 -8.30
CA PRO A 349 27.64 1.43 -7.07
C PRO A 349 28.81 1.92 -6.21
N THR A 350 28.58 2.09 -4.90
CA THR A 350 29.65 2.49 -3.99
C THR A 350 30.62 1.33 -3.83
N ALA A 351 31.87 1.55 -4.18
CA ALA A 351 32.90 0.52 -4.06
C ALA A 351 33.01 0.06 -2.59
N GLY A 352 32.93 -1.27 -2.37
CA GLY A 352 33.02 -1.86 -1.03
C GLY A 352 31.71 -1.92 -0.24
N ALA A 353 30.56 -1.57 -0.82
CA ALA A 353 29.27 -1.74 -0.15
C ALA A 353 29.06 -3.22 0.24
N PRO A 354 28.51 -3.50 1.45
CA PRO A 354 28.19 -4.85 1.85
C PRO A 354 27.11 -5.46 0.93
N GLU A 355 27.31 -6.70 0.55
CA GLU A 355 26.33 -7.57 -0.11
C GLU A 355 25.86 -8.63 0.89
N PRO A 356 24.95 -8.29 1.81
CA PRO A 356 24.52 -9.23 2.84
C PRO A 356 23.85 -10.45 2.20
N ARG A 357 24.11 -11.64 2.74
CA ARG A 357 23.37 -12.83 2.31
C ARG A 357 21.89 -12.66 2.67
N PRO A 358 20.98 -13.17 1.80
CA PRO A 358 19.56 -13.04 2.05
C PRO A 358 19.10 -13.79 3.30
N ILE A 359 18.05 -13.26 3.93
CA ILE A 359 17.36 -13.91 5.05
C ILE A 359 16.18 -14.71 4.49
N PRO A 360 15.97 -15.96 4.91
CA PRO A 360 14.78 -16.72 4.55
C PRO A 360 13.49 -16.00 4.94
N LEU A 361 12.52 -15.96 4.03
CA LEU A 361 11.22 -15.30 4.22
C LEU A 361 10.15 -16.32 4.60
N ASP A 362 9.57 -16.16 5.78
CA ASP A 362 8.40 -16.92 6.25
C ASP A 362 7.38 -15.96 6.88
N LEU A 363 6.57 -15.31 6.05
CA LEU A 363 5.51 -14.41 6.51
C LEU A 363 4.27 -14.51 5.64
N LYS A 364 3.18 -13.94 6.12
CA LYS A 364 1.97 -13.69 5.34
C LYS A 364 1.84 -12.21 5.00
N VAL A 365 1.49 -11.92 3.76
CA VAL A 365 1.16 -10.57 3.31
C VAL A 365 -0.35 -10.41 3.26
N VAL A 366 -0.85 -9.35 3.87
CA VAL A 366 -2.25 -8.95 3.80
C VAL A 366 -2.32 -7.56 3.14
N ILE A 367 -2.93 -7.49 1.96
CA ILE A 367 -3.18 -6.22 1.28
C ILE A 367 -4.61 -5.80 1.60
N VAL A 368 -4.78 -4.56 2.05
CA VAL A 368 -6.09 -3.97 2.36
C VAL A 368 -6.35 -2.83 1.38
N GLY A 369 -7.48 -2.87 0.65
CA GLY A 369 -7.77 -1.84 -0.34
C GLY A 369 -9.23 -1.78 -0.78
N ALA A 370 -9.59 -0.79 -1.61
CA ALA A 370 -10.91 -0.72 -2.22
C ALA A 370 -11.08 -1.83 -3.29
N PRO A 371 -12.32 -2.28 -3.57
CA PRO A 371 -12.58 -3.37 -4.53
C PRO A 371 -11.95 -3.16 -5.90
N LYS A 372 -11.92 -1.90 -6.37
CA LYS A 372 -11.30 -1.57 -7.67
C LYS A 372 -9.82 -2.02 -7.76
N PHE A 373 -9.06 -1.89 -6.67
CA PHE A 373 -7.64 -2.28 -6.67
C PHE A 373 -7.48 -3.80 -6.76
N TYR A 374 -8.30 -4.56 -6.05
CA TYR A 374 -8.30 -6.03 -6.18
C TYR A 374 -8.51 -6.46 -7.63
N TYR A 375 -9.56 -5.94 -8.27
CA TYR A 375 -9.88 -6.30 -9.65
C TYR A 375 -8.84 -5.79 -10.65
N THR A 376 -8.20 -4.67 -10.39
CA THR A 376 -7.07 -4.17 -11.19
C THR A 376 -5.88 -5.12 -11.11
N PHE A 377 -5.41 -5.47 -9.92
CA PHE A 377 -4.34 -6.47 -9.75
C PHE A 377 -4.71 -7.81 -10.37
N PHE A 378 -5.93 -8.30 -10.12
CA PHE A 378 -6.40 -9.58 -10.61
C PHE A 378 -6.46 -9.67 -12.14
N SER A 379 -6.79 -8.57 -12.83
CA SER A 379 -6.91 -8.53 -14.28
C SER A 379 -5.58 -8.26 -14.98
N LEU A 380 -4.72 -7.40 -14.41
CA LEU A 380 -3.50 -6.92 -15.06
C LEU A 380 -2.25 -7.73 -14.67
N ASP A 381 -2.24 -8.37 -13.50
CA ASP A 381 -1.06 -9.09 -13.00
C ASP A 381 -1.35 -10.59 -12.80
N VAL A 382 -0.75 -11.42 -13.66
CA VAL A 382 -0.89 -12.88 -13.59
C VAL A 382 -0.28 -13.45 -12.31
N ASP A 383 0.82 -12.88 -11.83
CA ASP A 383 1.52 -13.33 -10.63
C ASP A 383 0.71 -13.03 -9.36
N PHE A 384 -0.09 -11.96 -9.37
CA PHE A 384 -0.98 -11.66 -8.25
C PHE A 384 -1.85 -12.85 -7.86
N ARG A 385 -2.45 -13.54 -8.84
CA ARG A 385 -3.30 -14.72 -8.62
C ARG A 385 -2.57 -15.88 -7.98
N ASN A 386 -1.25 -15.97 -8.19
CA ASN A 386 -0.41 -17.03 -7.62
C ASN A 386 -0.04 -16.75 -6.17
N HIS A 387 0.12 -15.48 -5.82
CA HIS A 387 0.56 -15.04 -4.49
C HIS A 387 -0.59 -14.70 -3.54
N PHE A 388 -1.74 -14.22 -4.07
CA PHE A 388 -2.89 -13.77 -3.27
C PHE A 388 -4.13 -14.62 -3.59
N ARG A 389 -4.16 -15.84 -3.06
CA ARG A 389 -5.23 -16.82 -3.31
C ARG A 389 -6.43 -16.66 -2.40
N VAL A 390 -6.32 -15.86 -1.34
CA VAL A 390 -7.40 -15.64 -0.38
C VAL A 390 -7.94 -14.23 -0.55
N LYS A 391 -9.26 -14.15 -0.79
CA LYS A 391 -10.02 -12.89 -0.83
C LYS A 391 -10.91 -12.83 0.40
N ALA A 392 -10.76 -11.78 1.20
CA ALA A 392 -11.69 -11.43 2.26
C ALA A 392 -12.49 -10.20 1.83
N ASP A 393 -13.79 -10.39 1.57
CA ASP A 393 -14.68 -9.37 1.03
C ASP A 393 -15.53 -8.80 2.17
N ILE A 394 -15.37 -7.52 2.46
CA ILE A 394 -16.18 -6.79 3.44
C ILE A 394 -17.27 -6.08 2.66
N ASP A 395 -18.52 -6.51 2.87
CA ASP A 395 -19.69 -5.99 2.17
C ASP A 395 -19.91 -4.50 2.48
N ALA A 396 -20.62 -3.81 1.56
CA ALA A 396 -20.95 -2.39 1.69
C ALA A 396 -22.03 -2.14 2.74
N ASP A 397 -22.85 -3.13 3.02
CA ASP A 397 -23.98 -3.07 3.93
C ASP A 397 -24.18 -4.40 4.68
N MET A 398 -25.01 -4.40 5.68
CA MET A 398 -25.39 -5.58 6.44
C MET A 398 -26.89 -5.59 6.74
N PRO A 399 -27.52 -6.77 6.89
CA PRO A 399 -28.94 -6.86 7.26
C PRO A 399 -29.21 -6.18 8.61
N ALA A 400 -30.26 -5.35 8.67
CA ALA A 400 -30.76 -4.73 9.89
C ALA A 400 -31.54 -5.73 10.75
N ALA A 401 -30.89 -6.84 11.16
CA ALA A 401 -31.45 -7.90 11.95
C ALA A 401 -30.97 -7.86 13.41
N GLY A 402 -31.68 -8.49 14.33
CA GLY A 402 -31.52 -8.39 15.79
C GLY A 402 -30.08 -8.32 16.31
N ARG A 403 -29.22 -9.29 15.97
CA ARG A 403 -27.82 -9.31 16.41
C ARG A 403 -27.01 -8.16 15.78
N ASN A 404 -27.17 -7.88 14.52
CA ASN A 404 -26.42 -6.82 13.83
C ASN A 404 -26.79 -5.45 14.37
N ILE A 405 -28.08 -5.18 14.63
CA ILE A 405 -28.54 -3.93 15.26
C ILE A 405 -27.90 -3.77 16.65
N SER A 406 -27.85 -4.84 17.45
CA SER A 406 -27.28 -4.79 18.79
C SER A 406 -25.78 -4.49 18.75
N VAL A 407 -25.01 -5.15 17.87
CA VAL A 407 -23.57 -4.92 17.68
C VAL A 407 -23.33 -3.51 17.17
N TYR A 408 -24.05 -3.09 16.13
CA TYR A 408 -23.95 -1.75 15.55
C TYR A 408 -24.24 -0.65 16.58
N THR A 409 -25.30 -0.83 17.36
CA THR A 409 -25.65 0.09 18.46
C THR A 409 -24.56 0.13 19.54
N GLY A 410 -24.00 -1.03 19.89
CA GLY A 410 -22.89 -1.13 20.85
C GLY A 410 -21.65 -0.37 20.38
N LEU A 411 -21.27 -0.53 19.11
CA LEU A 411 -20.15 0.20 18.51
C LEU A 411 -20.38 1.72 18.49
N LEU A 412 -21.57 2.18 18.07
CA LEU A 412 -21.89 3.61 18.07
C LEU A 412 -21.83 4.22 19.47
N ARG A 413 -22.32 3.52 20.48
CA ARG A 413 -22.25 3.98 21.88
C ARG A 413 -20.82 4.04 22.41
N ALA A 414 -20.05 2.99 22.19
CA ALA A 414 -18.67 2.92 22.61
C ALA A 414 -17.81 4.01 21.92
N SER A 415 -17.97 4.17 20.61
CA SER A 415 -17.26 5.19 19.84
C SER A 415 -17.64 6.61 20.25
N ALA A 416 -18.93 6.90 20.39
CA ALA A 416 -19.39 8.21 20.83
C ALA A 416 -18.86 8.55 22.22
N LEU A 417 -18.94 7.61 23.17
CA LEU A 417 -18.44 7.82 24.51
C LEU A 417 -16.92 8.02 24.54
N SER A 418 -16.14 7.19 23.82
CA SER A 418 -14.68 7.27 23.81
C SER A 418 -14.17 8.55 23.13
N ARG A 419 -14.82 8.99 22.05
CA ARG A 419 -14.38 10.15 21.24
C ARG A 419 -14.94 11.47 21.78
N SER A 420 -16.18 11.48 22.27
CA SER A 420 -16.84 12.70 22.71
C SER A 420 -16.98 12.84 24.24
N GLY A 421 -16.82 11.77 25.00
CA GLY A 421 -16.96 11.78 26.47
C GLY A 421 -18.41 11.86 26.97
N ILE A 422 -19.44 11.83 26.08
CA ILE A 422 -20.84 11.84 26.47
C ILE A 422 -21.62 10.67 25.83
N PRO A 423 -22.57 10.09 26.58
CA PRO A 423 -23.34 8.95 26.09
C PRO A 423 -24.42 9.34 25.07
N VAL A 424 -24.84 8.36 24.30
CA VAL A 424 -25.91 8.48 23.29
C VAL A 424 -27.20 7.87 23.82
N ASP A 425 -28.30 8.60 23.81
CA ASP A 425 -29.61 8.08 24.21
C ASP A 425 -30.26 7.16 23.13
N ASN A 426 -31.33 6.46 23.51
CA ASN A 426 -32.01 5.54 22.60
C ASN A 426 -32.70 6.26 21.43
N GLY A 427 -33.11 7.52 21.60
CA GLY A 427 -33.70 8.34 20.56
C GLY A 427 -32.66 8.71 19.50
N ALA A 428 -31.47 9.12 19.95
CA ALA A 428 -30.35 9.43 19.07
C ALA A 428 -29.87 8.17 18.32
N ILE A 429 -29.77 7.01 18.98
CA ILE A 429 -29.44 5.74 18.31
C ILE A 429 -30.42 5.43 17.18
N ARG A 430 -31.75 5.63 17.41
CA ARG A 430 -32.73 5.40 16.32
C ARG A 430 -32.52 6.32 15.13
N GLN A 431 -32.14 7.58 15.36
CA GLN A 431 -31.82 8.52 14.26
C GLN A 431 -30.54 8.10 13.51
N LEU A 432 -29.50 7.68 14.24
CA LEU A 432 -28.27 7.17 13.64
C LEU A 432 -28.48 5.91 12.82
N LEU A 433 -29.28 4.95 13.31
CA LEU A 433 -29.66 3.75 12.56
C LEU A 433 -30.50 4.08 11.33
N GLY A 434 -31.45 5.04 11.44
CA GLY A 434 -32.20 5.54 10.28
C GLY A 434 -31.29 6.16 9.21
N GLN A 435 -30.28 6.92 9.64
CA GLN A 435 -29.27 7.47 8.73
C GLN A 435 -28.38 6.38 8.12
N ALA A 436 -28.03 5.35 8.88
CA ALA A 436 -27.28 4.19 8.40
C ALA A 436 -28.06 3.40 7.33
N ALA A 437 -29.36 3.19 7.54
CA ALA A 437 -30.23 2.57 6.54
C ALA A 437 -30.39 3.45 5.28
N ARG A 438 -30.48 4.77 5.46
CA ARG A 438 -30.51 5.71 4.35
C ARG A 438 -29.26 5.61 3.47
N TRP A 439 -28.07 5.49 4.08
CA TRP A 439 -26.81 5.32 3.33
C TRP A 439 -26.65 3.92 2.74
N ALA A 440 -27.27 2.89 3.31
CA ALA A 440 -27.39 1.57 2.68
C ALA A 440 -28.33 1.59 1.45
N GLY A 441 -29.27 2.55 1.39
CA GLY A 441 -30.23 2.64 0.30
C GLY A 441 -31.38 1.63 0.41
N GLU A 442 -31.49 0.92 1.53
CA GLU A 442 -32.53 -0.08 1.82
C GLU A 442 -32.95 0.01 3.29
N ARG A 443 -34.25 -0.11 3.57
CA ARG A 443 -34.80 0.07 4.94
C ARG A 443 -34.47 -1.09 5.90
N ASP A 444 -34.15 -2.26 5.35
CA ASP A 444 -33.80 -3.48 6.09
C ASP A 444 -32.31 -3.75 6.17
N LYS A 445 -31.51 -2.81 5.71
CA LYS A 445 -30.04 -2.85 5.78
C LYS A 445 -29.45 -1.67 6.52
N LEU A 446 -28.22 -1.83 6.99
CA LEU A 446 -27.38 -0.78 7.58
C LEU A 446 -26.07 -0.70 6.79
N THR A 447 -25.59 0.49 6.51
CA THR A 447 -24.30 0.65 5.85
C THR A 447 -23.16 0.07 6.69
N ALA A 448 -22.22 -0.62 6.07
CA ALA A 448 -20.99 -1.06 6.71
C ALA A 448 -19.98 0.10 6.93
N GLN A 449 -20.21 1.28 6.34
CA GLN A 449 -19.40 2.48 6.56
C GLN A 449 -19.70 3.11 7.94
N ILE A 450 -19.42 2.36 8.99
CA ILE A 450 -19.75 2.74 10.38
C ILE A 450 -19.10 4.07 10.79
N GLU A 451 -17.85 4.32 10.39
CA GLU A 451 -17.15 5.56 10.68
C GLU A 451 -17.90 6.80 10.18
N ARG A 452 -18.63 6.67 9.06
CA ARG A 452 -19.46 7.74 8.52
C ARG A 452 -20.63 8.07 9.45
N VAL A 453 -21.20 7.06 10.11
CA VAL A 453 -22.28 7.23 11.09
C VAL A 453 -21.73 7.75 12.43
N GLU A 454 -20.55 7.29 12.82
CA GLU A 454 -19.85 7.81 13.99
C GLU A 454 -19.55 9.31 13.87
N ASP A 455 -19.13 9.79 12.69
CA ASP A 455 -18.93 11.22 12.46
C ASP A 455 -20.18 12.04 12.76
N VAL A 456 -21.36 11.55 12.38
CA VAL A 456 -22.63 12.22 12.74
C VAL A 456 -22.86 12.24 14.24
N ALA A 457 -22.53 11.15 14.94
CA ALA A 457 -22.63 11.08 16.39
C ALA A 457 -21.65 12.08 17.08
N ILE A 458 -20.45 12.24 16.55
CA ILE A 458 -19.45 13.21 17.05
C ILE A 458 -19.93 14.65 16.80
N GLU A 459 -20.44 14.97 15.62
CA GLU A 459 -21.04 16.28 15.34
C GLU A 459 -22.22 16.57 16.27
N ALA A 460 -23.10 15.58 16.47
CA ALA A 460 -24.21 15.70 17.43
C ALA A 460 -23.74 15.90 18.87
N ALA A 461 -22.64 15.26 19.26
CA ALA A 461 -22.03 15.45 20.57
C ALA A 461 -21.51 16.89 20.76
N ALA A 462 -20.89 17.46 19.74
CA ALA A 462 -20.42 18.84 19.77
C ALA A 462 -21.59 19.84 19.98
N LEU A 463 -22.72 19.61 19.26
CA LEU A 463 -23.93 20.40 19.40
C LEU A 463 -24.55 20.25 20.81
N SER A 464 -24.62 19.01 21.33
CA SER A 464 -25.11 18.73 22.69
C SER A 464 -24.31 19.44 23.77
N LYS A 465 -22.96 19.39 23.67
CA LYS A 465 -22.05 20.07 24.61
C LYS A 465 -22.18 21.59 24.54
N ALA A 466 -22.32 22.17 23.34
CA ALA A 466 -22.50 23.59 23.17
C ALA A 466 -23.78 24.12 23.88
N GLU A 467 -24.78 23.24 24.05
CA GLU A 467 -26.01 23.55 24.79
C GLU A 467 -25.96 23.05 26.27
N GLY A 468 -24.78 22.66 26.76
CA GLY A 468 -24.57 22.24 28.16
C GLY A 468 -25.22 20.91 28.55
N ARG A 469 -25.47 20.01 27.58
CA ARG A 469 -26.10 18.73 27.85
C ARG A 469 -25.06 17.61 28.07
N GLU A 470 -25.41 16.66 28.91
CA GLU A 470 -24.55 15.54 29.27
C GLU A 470 -24.81 14.26 28.44
N ASN A 471 -25.77 14.30 27.49
CA ASN A 471 -26.08 13.19 26.61
C ASN A 471 -26.50 13.66 25.21
N ILE A 472 -26.23 12.86 24.22
CA ILE A 472 -26.64 13.09 22.82
C ILE A 472 -28.09 12.63 22.67
N ARG A 473 -28.97 13.51 22.20
CA ARG A 473 -30.40 13.27 21.99
C ARG A 473 -30.75 13.18 20.50
N ALA A 474 -31.94 12.65 20.21
CA ALA A 474 -32.45 12.58 18.84
C ALA A 474 -32.45 13.94 18.09
N ALA A 475 -32.75 15.03 18.81
CA ALA A 475 -32.70 16.39 18.25
C ALA A 475 -31.30 16.82 17.82
N ASP A 476 -30.26 16.43 18.58
CA ASP A 476 -28.87 16.77 18.26
C ASP A 476 -28.41 16.02 17.01
N VAL A 477 -28.78 14.74 16.88
CA VAL A 477 -28.48 13.95 15.67
C VAL A 477 -29.18 14.52 14.45
N ARG A 478 -30.46 14.86 14.55
CA ARG A 478 -31.18 15.49 13.43
C ARG A 478 -30.52 16.80 13.01
N ARG A 479 -30.19 17.64 13.98
CA ARG A 479 -29.50 18.91 13.71
C ARG A 479 -28.11 18.69 13.09
N ALA A 480 -27.35 17.73 13.57
CA ALA A 480 -26.05 17.38 12.96
C ALA A 480 -26.20 16.95 11.49
N ILE A 481 -27.23 16.14 11.17
CA ILE A 481 -27.53 15.73 9.80
C ILE A 481 -27.91 16.95 8.93
N GLU A 482 -28.75 17.86 9.45
CA GLU A 482 -29.15 19.08 8.73
C GLU A 482 -27.98 20.04 8.51
N GLU A 483 -27.16 20.30 9.54
CA GLU A 483 -25.95 21.13 9.44
C GLU A 483 -24.96 20.56 8.43
N ARG A 484 -24.76 19.23 8.44
CA ARG A 484 -23.92 18.54 7.46
C ARG A 484 -24.47 18.69 6.04
N ARG A 485 -25.77 18.54 5.86
CA ARG A 485 -26.42 18.78 4.58
C ARG A 485 -26.21 20.22 4.13
N HIS A 486 -26.47 21.20 5.00
CA HIS A 486 -26.33 22.61 4.70
C HIS A 486 -24.92 22.97 4.24
N ARG A 487 -23.88 22.41 4.86
CA ARG A 487 -22.49 22.62 4.44
C ARG A 487 -22.23 22.12 3.01
N ASN A 488 -22.92 21.07 2.57
CA ASN A 488 -22.67 20.40 1.28
C ASN A 488 -23.74 20.69 0.22
N SER A 489 -24.89 21.36 0.57
CA SER A 489 -26.03 21.53 -0.31
C SER A 489 -25.92 22.70 -1.31
N ARG A 490 -24.79 23.38 -1.41
CA ARG A 490 -24.65 24.58 -2.27
C ARG A 490 -25.12 24.37 -3.72
N LEU A 491 -24.78 23.24 -4.33
CA LEU A 491 -25.18 22.91 -5.70
C LEU A 491 -26.67 22.56 -5.80
N GLU A 492 -27.18 21.83 -4.81
CA GLU A 492 -28.61 21.53 -4.67
C GLU A 492 -29.38 22.84 -4.54
N ASP A 493 -28.98 23.75 -3.63
CA ASP A 493 -29.69 25.02 -3.38
C ASP A 493 -29.70 25.94 -4.61
N ARG A 494 -28.55 26.03 -5.32
CA ARG A 494 -28.51 26.78 -6.58
C ARG A 494 -29.39 26.20 -7.68
N SER A 495 -29.48 24.88 -7.78
CA SER A 495 -30.33 24.21 -8.76
C SER A 495 -31.80 24.51 -8.44
N HIS A 496 -32.20 24.48 -7.16
CA HIS A 496 -33.56 24.83 -6.72
C HIS A 496 -33.84 26.32 -6.95
N GLU A 497 -32.92 27.23 -6.66
CA GLU A 497 -33.05 28.66 -6.92
C GLU A 497 -33.37 28.94 -8.41
N ARG A 498 -32.67 28.25 -9.32
CA ARG A 498 -32.94 28.37 -10.78
C ARG A 498 -34.34 27.90 -11.15
N VAL A 499 -34.86 26.85 -10.53
CA VAL A 499 -36.25 26.42 -10.73
C VAL A 499 -37.24 27.45 -10.18
N GLN A 500 -37.01 28.00 -8.97
CA GLN A 500 -37.83 29.02 -8.35
C GLN A 500 -37.89 30.31 -9.21
N ARG A 501 -36.74 30.70 -9.78
CA ARG A 501 -36.61 31.86 -10.69
C ARG A 501 -37.13 31.57 -12.10
N ARG A 502 -37.63 30.36 -12.36
CA ARG A 502 -38.06 29.88 -13.69
C ARG A 502 -36.97 29.97 -14.76
N GLU A 503 -35.71 29.94 -14.35
CA GLU A 503 -34.60 29.74 -15.28
C GLU A 503 -34.56 28.29 -15.80
N ILE A 504 -34.96 27.33 -14.94
CA ILE A 504 -35.29 25.97 -15.31
C ILE A 504 -36.79 25.78 -15.17
N LEU A 505 -37.42 25.35 -16.24
CA LEU A 505 -38.87 25.26 -16.33
C LEU A 505 -39.39 23.91 -15.81
N ILE A 506 -39.83 23.87 -14.57
CA ILE A 506 -40.52 22.71 -13.97
C ILE A 506 -41.88 23.19 -13.48
N ASP A 507 -42.95 22.53 -13.93
CA ASP A 507 -44.31 22.79 -13.49
C ASP A 507 -44.74 21.69 -12.53
N SER A 508 -45.32 22.04 -11.36
CA SER A 508 -45.89 21.08 -10.41
C SER A 508 -47.40 21.20 -10.31
N PHE A 509 -48.03 21.80 -11.33
CA PHE A 509 -49.47 22.01 -11.45
C PHE A 509 -49.95 21.85 -12.88
N GLY A 510 -51.24 21.56 -13.03
CA GLY A 510 -51.90 21.49 -14.33
C GLY A 510 -51.62 20.21 -15.10
N SER A 511 -51.99 20.23 -16.39
CA SER A 511 -51.82 19.10 -17.31
C SER A 511 -51.42 19.59 -18.68
N ILE A 512 -50.42 18.98 -19.31
CA ILE A 512 -49.85 19.42 -20.58
C ILE A 512 -49.69 18.20 -21.51
N VAL A 513 -50.02 18.37 -22.80
CA VAL A 513 -49.80 17.33 -23.81
C VAL A 513 -48.34 17.21 -24.18
N GLY A 514 -47.82 16.00 -24.12
CA GLY A 514 -46.43 15.68 -24.51
C GLY A 514 -45.37 16.22 -23.53
N GLN A 515 -45.72 16.40 -22.27
CA GLN A 515 -44.76 16.84 -21.23
C GLN A 515 -44.94 15.99 -19.96
N VAL A 516 -43.80 15.56 -19.37
CA VAL A 516 -43.72 14.79 -18.11
C VAL A 516 -42.53 15.24 -17.31
N ASN A 517 -42.61 15.27 -15.98
CA ASN A 517 -41.49 15.50 -15.09
C ASN A 517 -40.75 14.17 -14.81
N ALA A 518 -39.60 13.96 -15.44
CA ALA A 518 -38.71 12.89 -15.10
C ALA A 518 -37.86 13.24 -13.86
N LEU A 519 -37.38 12.23 -13.13
CA LEU A 519 -36.56 12.45 -11.93
C LEU A 519 -35.13 11.93 -12.12
N THR A 520 -34.17 12.81 -11.90
CA THR A 520 -32.74 12.52 -11.98
C THR A 520 -32.10 12.56 -10.59
N VAL A 521 -30.91 12.00 -10.45
CA VAL A 521 -30.07 12.13 -9.28
C VAL A 521 -28.69 12.64 -9.71
N LEU A 522 -28.17 13.60 -8.96
CA LEU A 522 -26.82 14.12 -9.11
C LEU A 522 -26.02 13.71 -7.88
N ASP A 523 -24.91 13.03 -8.08
CA ASP A 523 -24.00 12.56 -7.03
C ASP A 523 -22.61 13.16 -7.24
N TYR A 524 -22.14 13.93 -6.25
CA TYR A 524 -20.83 14.56 -6.22
C TYR A 524 -19.88 13.88 -5.22
N GLY A 525 -20.26 12.68 -4.72
CA GLY A 525 -19.45 11.88 -3.80
C GLY A 525 -19.72 12.20 -2.32
N ASP A 526 -19.67 13.46 -1.93
CA ASP A 526 -19.97 13.92 -0.57
C ASP A 526 -21.45 14.27 -0.37
N HIS A 527 -22.12 14.64 -1.43
CA HIS A 527 -23.55 15.01 -1.44
C HIS A 527 -24.26 14.54 -2.71
N ALA A 528 -25.37 13.81 -2.51
CA ALA A 528 -26.26 13.40 -3.58
C ALA A 528 -27.66 14.00 -3.36
N PHE A 529 -28.29 14.48 -4.44
CA PHE A 529 -29.63 15.04 -4.39
C PHE A 529 -30.40 14.76 -5.69
N GLY A 530 -31.73 14.76 -5.60
CA GLY A 530 -32.61 14.61 -6.74
C GLY A 530 -32.99 15.95 -7.35
N LEU A 531 -33.24 15.96 -8.64
CA LEU A 531 -33.78 17.11 -9.37
C LEU A 531 -34.75 16.61 -10.46
N PRO A 532 -35.93 17.21 -10.62
CA PRO A 532 -36.78 16.92 -11.77
C PRO A 532 -36.18 17.51 -13.05
N ALA A 533 -36.43 16.81 -14.14
CA ALA A 533 -36.09 17.27 -15.50
C ALA A 533 -37.35 17.18 -16.37
N ARG A 534 -37.66 18.24 -17.11
CA ARG A 534 -38.77 18.26 -18.04
C ARG A 534 -38.43 17.40 -19.26
N VAL A 535 -39.22 16.33 -19.49
CA VAL A 535 -39.23 15.60 -20.75
C VAL A 535 -40.35 16.12 -21.61
N SER A 536 -40.04 16.50 -22.84
CA SER A 536 -41.05 16.90 -23.82
C SER A 536 -41.00 16.00 -25.06
N ALA A 537 -42.19 15.74 -25.62
CA ALA A 537 -42.37 14.96 -26.82
C ALA A 537 -43.30 15.70 -27.79
N ARG A 538 -42.93 15.74 -29.08
CA ARG A 538 -43.76 16.34 -30.13
C ARG A 538 -43.90 15.35 -31.29
N SER A 539 -45.15 14.94 -31.53
CA SER A 539 -45.49 13.96 -32.56
C SER A 539 -46.10 14.63 -33.79
N TYR A 540 -45.72 14.17 -34.96
CA TYR A 540 -46.23 14.62 -36.25
C TYR A 540 -46.31 13.45 -37.26
N VAL A 541 -46.98 13.65 -38.39
CA VAL A 541 -47.10 12.66 -39.45
C VAL A 541 -45.73 12.36 -40.07
N GLY A 542 -45.32 11.10 -40.10
CA GLY A 542 -44.02 10.69 -40.60
C GLY A 542 -43.82 9.18 -40.40
N SER A 543 -42.64 8.67 -40.75
CA SER A 543 -42.26 7.25 -40.65
C SER A 543 -40.96 7.03 -39.85
N LEU A 544 -40.40 8.08 -39.24
CA LEU A 544 -39.09 8.03 -38.59
C LEU A 544 -39.12 7.40 -37.18
N GLY A 545 -40.36 7.20 -36.61
CA GLY A 545 -40.50 6.67 -35.25
C GLY A 545 -40.06 7.67 -34.17
N VAL A 546 -39.38 7.21 -33.14
CA VAL A 546 -38.87 8.04 -32.04
C VAL A 546 -37.53 8.63 -32.39
N LEU A 547 -37.43 9.95 -32.36
CA LEU A 547 -36.20 10.72 -32.55
C LEU A 547 -35.78 11.33 -31.21
N ASN A 548 -34.78 10.73 -30.59
CA ASN A 548 -34.20 11.27 -29.35
C ASN A 548 -33.16 12.32 -29.72
N ILE A 549 -33.38 13.57 -29.27
CA ILE A 549 -32.54 14.71 -29.61
C ILE A 549 -31.16 14.57 -29.00
N GLU A 550 -31.02 14.12 -27.75
CA GLU A 550 -29.76 13.94 -27.07
C GLU A 550 -28.86 12.92 -27.80
N ARG A 551 -29.45 11.87 -28.35
CA ARG A 551 -28.73 10.89 -29.18
C ARG A 551 -28.20 11.51 -30.47
N MET A 552 -28.96 12.38 -31.09
CA MET A 552 -28.60 13.00 -32.39
C MET A 552 -27.45 14.02 -32.23
N VAL A 553 -27.26 14.55 -31.04
CA VAL A 553 -26.22 15.55 -30.72
C VAL A 553 -25.14 15.00 -29.79
N ASP A 554 -24.98 13.66 -29.68
CA ASP A 554 -24.01 12.96 -28.88
C ASP A 554 -24.00 13.35 -27.37
N MET A 555 -25.17 13.69 -26.83
CA MET A 555 -25.37 14.01 -25.42
C MET A 555 -26.00 12.87 -24.62
N SER A 556 -26.21 11.70 -25.22
CA SER A 556 -26.74 10.51 -24.55
C SER A 556 -25.72 9.39 -24.43
N GLY A 557 -25.58 8.84 -23.24
CA GLY A 557 -24.76 7.67 -22.98
C GLY A 557 -25.39 6.36 -23.46
N PRO A 558 -24.62 5.24 -23.47
CA PRO A 558 -25.05 3.95 -24.03
C PRO A 558 -26.31 3.38 -23.38
N LEU A 559 -26.51 3.54 -22.05
CA LEU A 559 -27.69 3.03 -21.34
C LEU A 559 -28.95 3.81 -21.72
N GLN A 560 -28.84 5.12 -21.88
CA GLN A 560 -29.95 5.95 -22.32
C GLN A 560 -30.34 5.64 -23.80
N GLN A 561 -29.37 5.42 -24.70
CA GLN A 561 -29.62 4.99 -26.07
C GLN A 561 -30.32 3.64 -26.13
N LYS A 562 -29.92 2.67 -25.30
CA LYS A 562 -30.59 1.38 -25.16
C LYS A 562 -32.03 1.56 -24.69
N SER A 563 -32.31 2.47 -23.77
CA SER A 563 -33.65 2.81 -23.27
C SER A 563 -34.56 3.25 -24.39
N VAL A 564 -34.13 4.16 -25.25
CA VAL A 564 -34.92 4.63 -26.40
C VAL A 564 -35.26 3.49 -27.36
N MET A 565 -34.31 2.55 -27.61
CA MET A 565 -34.58 1.38 -28.45
C MET A 565 -35.63 0.44 -27.82
N ILE A 566 -35.63 0.30 -26.48
CA ILE A 566 -36.64 -0.47 -25.74
C ILE A 566 -38.03 0.19 -25.89
N ILE A 567 -38.08 1.51 -25.76
CA ILE A 567 -39.33 2.30 -25.98
C ILE A 567 -39.85 2.07 -27.39
N GLU A 568 -38.99 2.14 -28.41
CA GLU A 568 -39.40 1.85 -29.80
C GLU A 568 -39.93 0.42 -29.96
N GLY A 569 -39.26 -0.57 -29.35
CA GLY A 569 -39.70 -1.96 -29.34
C GLY A 569 -41.11 -2.12 -28.76
N PHE A 570 -41.38 -1.48 -27.61
CA PHE A 570 -42.70 -1.45 -26.97
C PHE A 570 -43.77 -0.81 -27.91
N LEU A 571 -43.48 0.36 -28.47
CA LEU A 571 -44.42 1.06 -29.35
C LEU A 571 -44.75 0.23 -30.61
N LYS A 572 -43.75 -0.36 -31.25
CA LYS A 572 -43.93 -1.21 -32.44
C LYS A 572 -44.74 -2.46 -32.11
N SER A 573 -44.47 -3.11 -30.97
CA SER A 573 -45.21 -4.30 -30.54
C SER A 573 -46.69 -3.99 -30.24
N ARG A 574 -46.99 -2.78 -29.74
CA ARG A 574 -48.37 -2.36 -29.37
C ARG A 574 -49.17 -1.85 -30.56
N PHE A 575 -48.58 -1.04 -31.44
CA PHE A 575 -49.32 -0.23 -32.40
C PHE A 575 -49.01 -0.57 -33.87
N ALA A 576 -47.95 -1.34 -34.17
CA ALA A 576 -47.56 -1.64 -35.56
C ALA A 576 -47.80 -3.09 -35.93
N GLN A 577 -48.93 -3.68 -35.50
CA GLN A 577 -49.30 -5.07 -35.84
C GLN A 577 -50.12 -5.14 -37.15
N ASP A 578 -50.93 -4.13 -37.41
CA ASP A 578 -51.85 -4.12 -38.53
C ASP A 578 -51.40 -3.18 -39.65
N PHE A 579 -50.63 -2.16 -39.35
CA PHE A 579 -50.06 -1.17 -40.26
C PHE A 579 -48.76 -0.62 -39.71
N PRO A 580 -47.87 -0.04 -40.55
CA PRO A 580 -46.60 0.48 -40.07
C PRO A 580 -46.81 1.63 -39.09
N LEU A 581 -45.81 1.82 -38.18
CA LEU A 581 -45.87 2.89 -37.18
C LEU A 581 -45.69 4.27 -37.90
N SER A 582 -46.85 4.91 -38.17
CA SER A 582 -46.91 6.09 -39.06
C SER A 582 -46.81 7.40 -38.29
N PHE A 583 -45.73 7.61 -37.55
CA PHE A 583 -45.42 8.87 -36.87
C PHE A 583 -43.92 9.14 -36.82
N ALA A 584 -43.58 10.39 -36.58
CA ALA A 584 -42.31 10.84 -36.09
C ALA A 584 -42.53 11.60 -34.78
N CYS A 585 -41.68 11.37 -33.77
CA CYS A 585 -41.81 12.00 -32.48
C CYS A 585 -40.45 12.40 -31.97
N ASN A 586 -40.20 13.70 -31.83
CA ASN A 586 -39.02 14.21 -31.20
C ASN A 586 -39.20 14.18 -29.68
N VAL A 587 -38.21 13.60 -28.96
CA VAL A 587 -38.19 13.56 -27.49
C VAL A 587 -36.91 14.21 -27.01
N THR A 588 -36.99 15.01 -25.96
CA THR A 588 -35.85 15.71 -25.37
C THR A 588 -36.04 15.97 -23.87
N PHE A 589 -34.96 16.01 -23.15
CA PHE A 589 -34.88 16.54 -21.80
C PHE A 589 -34.56 18.03 -21.86
N GLU A 590 -35.58 18.85 -21.77
CA GLU A 590 -35.41 20.29 -21.92
C GLU A 590 -34.42 20.84 -20.87
N GLN A 591 -33.60 21.78 -21.28
CA GLN A 591 -32.62 22.49 -20.44
C GLN A 591 -31.63 21.58 -19.71
N ASN A 592 -31.35 20.38 -20.25
CA ASN A 592 -30.23 19.55 -19.85
C ASN A 592 -29.06 19.70 -20.82
N TYR A 593 -27.98 20.31 -20.38
CA TYR A 593 -26.77 20.60 -21.19
C TYR A 593 -25.56 19.79 -20.78
N GLY A 594 -25.70 18.95 -19.76
CA GLY A 594 -24.59 18.14 -19.20
C GLY A 594 -24.52 16.69 -19.68
N GLY A 595 -25.37 16.32 -20.65
CA GLY A 595 -25.53 14.93 -21.08
C GLY A 595 -26.47 14.11 -20.17
N ILE A 596 -26.92 12.96 -20.68
CA ILE A 596 -27.81 12.04 -19.95
C ILE A 596 -27.24 10.63 -20.02
N GLU A 597 -27.16 9.97 -18.87
CA GLU A 597 -26.81 8.56 -18.79
C GLU A 597 -27.84 7.82 -17.91
N GLY A 598 -28.02 6.54 -18.21
CA GLY A 598 -28.96 5.67 -17.50
C GLY A 598 -30.33 5.55 -18.19
N ASP A 599 -31.06 4.51 -17.80
CA ASP A 599 -32.39 4.15 -18.35
C ASP A 599 -33.55 4.54 -17.43
N SER A 600 -33.24 5.19 -16.29
CA SER A 600 -34.21 5.43 -15.21
C SER A 600 -35.34 6.44 -15.54
N ALA A 601 -35.29 7.08 -16.70
CA ALA A 601 -36.32 8.00 -17.19
C ALA A 601 -37.17 7.40 -18.31
N SER A 602 -36.94 6.13 -18.72
CA SER A 602 -37.67 5.52 -19.86
C SER A 602 -39.20 5.50 -19.69
N MET A 603 -39.68 5.32 -18.47
CA MET A 603 -41.12 5.43 -18.19
C MET A 603 -41.63 6.84 -18.45
N ALA A 604 -40.92 7.89 -18.03
CA ALA A 604 -41.27 9.28 -18.26
C ALA A 604 -41.27 9.64 -19.77
N GLU A 605 -40.21 9.19 -20.49
CA GLU A 605 -40.10 9.39 -21.93
C GLU A 605 -41.24 8.73 -22.69
N LEU A 606 -41.56 7.47 -22.35
CA LEU A 606 -42.69 6.78 -23.00
C LEU A 606 -44.01 7.46 -22.68
N CYS A 607 -44.28 7.88 -21.42
CA CYS A 607 -45.48 8.63 -21.07
C CYS A 607 -45.60 9.92 -21.90
N ALA A 608 -44.51 10.70 -22.06
CA ALA A 608 -44.49 11.90 -22.87
C ALA A 608 -44.82 11.59 -24.37
N ILE A 609 -44.27 10.50 -24.93
CA ILE A 609 -44.52 10.05 -26.29
C ILE A 609 -45.98 9.66 -26.45
N ILE A 610 -46.50 8.81 -25.55
CA ILE A 610 -47.92 8.38 -25.61
C ILE A 610 -48.86 9.58 -25.48
N SER A 611 -48.58 10.53 -24.60
CA SER A 611 -49.32 11.79 -24.50
C SER A 611 -49.32 12.57 -25.82
N ALA A 612 -48.16 12.73 -26.44
CA ALA A 612 -47.99 13.44 -27.72
C ALA A 612 -48.74 12.73 -28.86
N VAL A 613 -48.71 11.39 -28.91
CA VAL A 613 -49.37 10.59 -29.93
C VAL A 613 -50.88 10.54 -29.72
N SER A 614 -51.39 10.35 -28.50
CA SER A 614 -52.79 10.29 -28.17
C SER A 614 -53.46 11.67 -28.08
N ASN A 615 -52.68 12.73 -27.99
CA ASN A 615 -53.11 14.11 -27.68
C ASN A 615 -53.88 14.24 -26.34
N ILE A 616 -53.50 13.41 -25.36
CA ILE A 616 -54.06 13.44 -24.01
C ILE A 616 -53.08 14.13 -23.08
N PRO A 617 -53.47 15.14 -22.31
CA PRO A 617 -52.58 15.83 -21.40
C PRO A 617 -52.17 14.95 -20.20
N MET A 618 -50.94 15.05 -19.76
CA MET A 618 -50.40 14.41 -18.56
C MET A 618 -50.30 15.41 -17.40
N ARG A 619 -50.60 14.95 -16.19
CA ARG A 619 -50.50 15.73 -14.94
C ARG A 619 -49.08 16.15 -14.69
N GLN A 620 -48.84 17.45 -14.43
CA GLN A 620 -47.53 17.99 -14.12
C GLN A 620 -47.23 17.99 -12.62
N ASN A 621 -48.21 17.77 -11.77
CA ASN A 621 -48.08 17.59 -10.32
C ASN A 621 -47.50 16.22 -9.91
N VAL A 622 -47.12 15.38 -10.88
CA VAL A 622 -46.59 14.04 -10.68
C VAL A 622 -45.23 13.91 -11.35
N GLY A 623 -44.19 13.56 -10.56
CA GLY A 623 -42.88 13.15 -11.07
C GLY A 623 -42.88 11.65 -11.38
N VAL A 624 -42.18 11.25 -12.43
CA VAL A 624 -42.05 9.85 -12.85
C VAL A 624 -40.60 9.41 -12.90
N THR A 625 -40.30 8.27 -12.29
CA THR A 625 -39.00 7.59 -12.45
C THR A 625 -39.21 6.09 -12.51
N GLY A 626 -38.41 5.43 -13.29
CA GLY A 626 -38.45 4.00 -13.49
C GLY A 626 -37.85 3.62 -14.85
N SER A 627 -37.15 2.51 -14.88
CA SER A 627 -36.77 1.83 -16.12
C SER A 627 -37.91 0.92 -16.56
N MET A 628 -37.94 0.48 -17.80
CA MET A 628 -38.92 -0.46 -18.33
C MET A 628 -38.28 -1.43 -19.32
N ASN A 629 -38.93 -2.61 -19.48
CA ASN A 629 -38.57 -3.55 -20.54
C ASN A 629 -39.56 -3.40 -21.75
N GLN A 630 -39.27 -4.16 -22.84
CA GLN A 630 -40.07 -4.14 -24.05
C GLN A 630 -41.53 -4.61 -23.87
N PHE A 631 -41.83 -5.27 -22.75
CA PHE A 631 -43.19 -5.69 -22.39
C PHE A 631 -44.00 -4.61 -21.64
N GLY A 632 -43.31 -3.52 -21.22
CA GLY A 632 -43.90 -2.44 -20.44
C GLY A 632 -43.84 -2.64 -18.92
N GLN A 633 -43.15 -3.67 -18.44
CA GLN A 633 -42.98 -3.91 -17.01
C GLN A 633 -42.01 -2.88 -16.42
N ALA A 634 -42.39 -2.27 -15.32
CA ALA A 634 -41.58 -1.31 -14.59
C ALA A 634 -40.41 -2.01 -13.88
N GLN A 635 -39.18 -1.47 -14.00
CA GLN A 635 -37.95 -2.00 -13.43
C GLN A 635 -37.38 -1.04 -12.41
N PRO A 636 -36.74 -1.53 -11.32
CA PRO A 636 -36.22 -0.71 -10.26
C PRO A 636 -35.04 0.15 -10.72
N VAL A 637 -34.84 1.30 -10.05
CA VAL A 637 -33.80 2.28 -10.36
C VAL A 637 -33.08 2.74 -9.11
N GLY A 638 -31.84 3.24 -9.28
CA GLY A 638 -31.05 3.77 -8.19
C GLY A 638 -31.44 5.17 -7.73
N GLY A 639 -31.03 5.53 -6.51
CA GLY A 639 -31.18 6.89 -5.97
C GLY A 639 -32.65 7.31 -5.67
N ILE A 640 -33.53 6.35 -5.47
CA ILE A 640 -34.99 6.57 -5.38
C ILE A 640 -35.38 7.59 -4.31
N SER A 641 -34.77 7.51 -3.11
CA SER A 641 -35.08 8.44 -2.01
C SER A 641 -34.71 9.88 -2.38
N HIS A 642 -33.56 10.09 -3.02
CA HIS A 642 -33.12 11.41 -3.48
C HIS A 642 -34.03 11.97 -4.58
N LYS A 643 -34.49 11.15 -5.52
CA LYS A 643 -35.39 11.52 -6.58
C LYS A 643 -36.73 11.98 -6.04
N ILE A 644 -37.32 11.25 -5.09
CA ILE A 644 -38.57 11.62 -4.41
C ILE A 644 -38.40 12.95 -3.66
N GLU A 645 -37.33 13.09 -2.88
CA GLU A 645 -37.06 14.30 -2.08
C GLU A 645 -36.80 15.53 -2.94
N GLY A 646 -36.13 15.36 -4.09
CA GLY A 646 -35.92 16.46 -5.04
C GLY A 646 -37.23 17.02 -5.60
N PHE A 647 -38.15 16.16 -6.02
CA PHE A 647 -39.47 16.60 -6.49
C PHE A 647 -40.34 17.14 -5.37
N TYR A 648 -40.34 16.51 -4.19
CA TYR A 648 -41.00 17.01 -2.99
C TYR A 648 -40.59 18.47 -2.69
N ARG A 649 -39.29 18.78 -2.74
CA ARG A 649 -38.81 20.15 -2.48
C ARG A 649 -39.38 21.17 -3.46
N ILE A 650 -39.41 20.82 -4.75
CA ILE A 650 -40.04 21.69 -5.76
C ILE A 650 -41.52 21.91 -5.47
N CYS A 651 -42.27 20.85 -5.12
CA CYS A 651 -43.70 20.97 -4.75
C CYS A 651 -43.87 21.81 -3.49
N ALA A 652 -43.01 21.67 -2.49
CA ALA A 652 -43.03 22.48 -1.28
C ALA A 652 -42.79 23.97 -1.57
N ASP A 653 -41.83 24.28 -2.42
CA ASP A 653 -41.49 25.65 -2.81
C ASP A 653 -42.62 26.31 -3.63
N GLN A 654 -43.30 25.57 -4.51
CA GLN A 654 -44.39 26.06 -5.33
C GLN A 654 -45.75 26.02 -4.61
N GLY A 655 -45.85 25.33 -3.47
CA GLY A 655 -47.05 25.14 -2.66
C GLY A 655 -47.75 23.81 -2.92
N PHE A 656 -48.14 23.12 -1.83
CA PHE A 656 -48.87 21.84 -1.91
C PHE A 656 -50.33 21.99 -2.24
N THR A 657 -50.81 21.12 -3.16
CA THR A 657 -52.22 20.99 -3.50
C THR A 657 -52.87 19.72 -2.94
N GLY A 658 -52.04 18.80 -2.40
CA GLY A 658 -52.50 17.51 -1.84
C GLY A 658 -52.57 16.36 -2.85
N ASP A 659 -52.45 16.66 -4.13
CA ASP A 659 -52.47 15.66 -5.23
C ASP A 659 -51.11 15.51 -5.93
N GLN A 660 -50.09 16.16 -5.41
CA GLN A 660 -48.71 16.06 -5.88
C GLN A 660 -48.05 14.78 -5.38
N GLY A 661 -47.10 14.24 -6.17
CA GLY A 661 -46.39 13.06 -5.75
C GLY A 661 -45.50 12.48 -6.83
N VAL A 662 -45.03 11.26 -6.61
CA VAL A 662 -44.08 10.56 -7.48
C VAL A 662 -44.58 9.15 -7.80
N ILE A 663 -44.45 8.76 -9.07
CA ILE A 663 -44.63 7.38 -9.53
C ILE A 663 -43.24 6.69 -9.55
N ILE A 664 -43.20 5.53 -8.91
CA ILE A 664 -41.99 4.68 -8.81
C ILE A 664 -42.33 3.23 -9.16
N PRO A 665 -41.34 2.40 -9.61
CA PRO A 665 -41.56 0.97 -9.74
C PRO A 665 -41.84 0.30 -8.38
N SER A 666 -42.79 -0.67 -8.35
CA SER A 666 -43.12 -1.41 -7.11
C SER A 666 -41.90 -2.10 -6.47
N ALA A 667 -40.99 -2.58 -7.27
CA ALA A 667 -39.75 -3.19 -6.79
C ALA A 667 -38.82 -2.21 -6.00
N ASN A 668 -39.03 -0.88 -6.14
CA ASN A 668 -38.29 0.12 -5.36
C ASN A 668 -38.94 0.43 -3.99
N ALA A 669 -40.08 -0.12 -3.65
CA ALA A 669 -40.76 0.21 -2.40
C ALA A 669 -39.91 -0.06 -1.14
N GLU A 670 -39.05 -1.09 -1.17
CA GLU A 670 -38.15 -1.45 -0.07
C GLU A 670 -36.90 -0.57 0.00
N ASN A 671 -36.54 0.11 -1.09
CA ASN A 671 -35.40 1.01 -1.16
C ASN A 671 -35.72 2.45 -0.69
N VAL A 672 -36.97 2.73 -0.36
CA VAL A 672 -37.41 4.08 0.02
C VAL A 672 -37.11 4.36 1.48
N VAL A 673 -36.09 5.19 1.75
CA VAL A 673 -35.73 5.70 3.08
C VAL A 673 -35.70 7.22 3.04
N LEU A 674 -36.85 7.84 3.38
CA LEU A 674 -37.06 9.29 3.25
C LEU A 674 -36.69 10.09 4.49
N ARG A 675 -36.45 11.37 4.28
CA ARG A 675 -36.30 12.35 5.36
C ARG A 675 -37.64 12.49 6.11
N GLU A 676 -37.51 12.83 7.40
CA GLU A 676 -38.64 12.98 8.31
C GLU A 676 -39.70 13.97 7.78
N GLU A 677 -39.27 15.10 7.18
CA GLU A 677 -40.13 16.12 6.61
C GLU A 677 -41.04 15.58 5.48
N VAL A 678 -40.49 14.71 4.61
CA VAL A 678 -41.22 14.09 3.52
C VAL A 678 -42.21 13.06 4.06
N VAL A 679 -41.79 12.24 5.02
CA VAL A 679 -42.64 11.26 5.71
C VAL A 679 -43.83 11.95 6.39
N GLN A 680 -43.59 13.10 7.04
CA GLN A 680 -44.68 13.88 7.66
C GLN A 680 -45.64 14.45 6.64
N ALA A 681 -45.15 14.98 5.51
CA ALA A 681 -45.98 15.50 4.44
C ALA A 681 -46.85 14.39 3.84
N ILE A 682 -46.32 13.19 3.65
CA ILE A 682 -47.09 12.02 3.18
C ILE A 682 -48.19 11.66 4.20
N ARG A 683 -47.85 11.57 5.50
CA ARG A 683 -48.82 11.29 6.57
C ARG A 683 -49.93 12.34 6.66
N GLN A 684 -49.63 13.59 6.31
CA GLN A 684 -50.58 14.70 6.27
C GLN A 684 -51.39 14.75 4.97
N GLY A 685 -51.18 13.82 4.02
CA GLY A 685 -51.84 13.79 2.72
C GLY A 685 -51.48 14.94 1.79
N LYS A 686 -50.31 15.60 2.02
CA LYS A 686 -49.81 16.71 1.19
C LYS A 686 -49.02 16.26 0.00
N PHE A 687 -48.43 15.05 0.09
CA PHE A 687 -47.58 14.47 -0.94
C PHE A 687 -47.81 12.97 -1.03
N ASN A 688 -47.73 12.38 -2.23
CA ASN A 688 -48.08 11.00 -2.48
C ASN A 688 -46.91 10.23 -3.15
N ILE A 689 -46.87 8.91 -2.94
CA ILE A 689 -46.00 7.99 -3.67
C ILE A 689 -46.88 6.87 -4.21
N TRP A 690 -46.88 6.70 -5.53
CA TRP A 690 -47.56 5.61 -6.20
C TRP A 690 -46.54 4.59 -6.69
N THR A 691 -46.82 3.32 -6.42
CA THR A 691 -46.03 2.21 -6.94
C THR A 691 -46.71 1.59 -8.12
N VAL A 692 -45.96 1.27 -9.19
CA VAL A 692 -46.51 0.68 -10.41
C VAL A 692 -45.71 -0.55 -10.83
N GLU A 693 -46.37 -1.54 -11.40
CA GLU A 693 -45.75 -2.74 -11.96
C GLU A 693 -45.61 -2.66 -13.48
N HIS A 694 -46.47 -1.86 -14.10
CA HIS A 694 -46.52 -1.70 -15.55
C HIS A 694 -46.68 -0.23 -15.95
N ILE A 695 -46.22 0.09 -17.15
CA ILE A 695 -46.33 1.45 -17.71
C ILE A 695 -47.84 1.88 -17.89
N ASN A 696 -48.74 0.93 -18.07
CA ASN A 696 -50.18 1.19 -18.14
C ASN A 696 -50.68 1.90 -16.88
N ASP A 697 -50.25 1.44 -15.70
CA ASP A 697 -50.61 2.03 -14.40
C ASP A 697 -50.14 3.49 -14.30
N ALA A 698 -48.89 3.75 -14.77
CA ALA A 698 -48.33 5.11 -14.79
C ALA A 698 -49.13 6.04 -15.74
N ILE A 699 -49.55 5.55 -16.91
CA ILE A 699 -50.35 6.30 -17.88
C ILE A 699 -51.71 6.61 -17.26
N GLU A 700 -52.36 5.67 -16.60
CA GLU A 700 -53.68 5.87 -15.94
C GLU A 700 -53.60 6.92 -14.82
N LEU A 701 -52.55 6.82 -13.98
CA LEU A 701 -52.30 7.82 -12.92
C LEU A 701 -52.06 9.22 -13.47
N LEU A 702 -51.34 9.35 -14.58
CA LEU A 702 -51.00 10.64 -15.18
C LEU A 702 -52.13 11.27 -15.96
N THR A 703 -53.02 10.46 -16.57
CA THR A 703 -54.11 10.96 -17.42
C THR A 703 -55.45 10.98 -16.71
N GLY A 704 -55.67 10.13 -15.71
CA GLY A 704 -56.94 9.85 -15.10
C GLY A 704 -57.90 9.06 -16.01
N MET A 705 -57.37 8.44 -17.08
CA MET A 705 -58.09 7.63 -18.06
C MET A 705 -57.53 6.22 -18.11
N ALA A 706 -58.36 5.23 -18.40
CA ALA A 706 -57.92 3.86 -18.64
C ALA A 706 -56.89 3.82 -19.79
N SER A 707 -55.78 3.09 -19.59
CA SER A 707 -54.73 2.90 -20.61
C SER A 707 -55.28 2.15 -21.85
N GLY A 708 -56.04 1.11 -21.61
CA GLY A 708 -56.71 0.26 -22.59
C GLY A 708 -55.98 -1.04 -22.86
N ASP A 709 -56.74 -2.14 -22.86
CA ASP A 709 -56.23 -3.46 -23.28
C ASP A 709 -56.69 -3.77 -24.72
N ARG A 710 -55.84 -4.52 -25.45
CA ARG A 710 -56.16 -4.94 -26.81
C ARG A 710 -57.00 -6.20 -26.76
N SER A 711 -58.29 -6.05 -27.13
CA SER A 711 -59.22 -7.17 -27.27
C SER A 711 -59.60 -7.30 -28.75
N ASP A 712 -59.64 -8.50 -29.29
CA ASP A 712 -59.91 -8.80 -30.70
C ASP A 712 -59.10 -7.91 -31.68
N GLY A 713 -57.88 -7.59 -31.37
CA GLY A 713 -57.01 -6.77 -32.19
C GLY A 713 -57.23 -5.25 -32.10
N GLN A 714 -58.18 -4.79 -31.26
CA GLN A 714 -58.57 -3.37 -31.13
C GLN A 714 -58.48 -2.88 -29.69
N TYR A 715 -58.25 -1.58 -29.51
CA TYR A 715 -58.38 -0.88 -28.22
C TYR A 715 -59.68 -0.17 -28.15
N ALA A 716 -60.28 -0.09 -26.98
CA ALA A 716 -61.53 0.69 -26.77
C ALA A 716 -61.27 2.18 -27.09
N PRO A 717 -62.10 2.85 -27.89
CA PRO A 717 -61.87 4.22 -28.40
C PRO A 717 -61.68 5.29 -27.30
N ASP A 718 -62.35 5.08 -26.14
CA ASP A 718 -62.33 5.97 -24.97
C ASP A 718 -61.10 5.78 -24.07
N THR A 719 -60.12 4.92 -24.45
CA THR A 719 -58.87 4.69 -23.73
C THR A 719 -57.70 5.45 -24.34
N VAL A 720 -56.61 5.59 -23.59
CA VAL A 720 -55.38 6.28 -24.05
C VAL A 720 -54.81 5.61 -25.28
N PHE A 721 -54.67 4.28 -25.25
CA PHE A 721 -54.13 3.53 -26.40
C PHE A 721 -55.12 3.49 -27.58
N GLY A 722 -56.45 3.54 -27.31
CA GLY A 722 -57.46 3.66 -28.36
C GLY A 722 -57.30 4.95 -29.14
N LYS A 723 -57.15 6.09 -28.47
CA LYS A 723 -56.93 7.41 -29.10
C LYS A 723 -55.58 7.48 -29.81
N ALA A 724 -54.51 6.87 -29.23
CA ALA A 724 -53.22 6.76 -29.90
C ALA A 724 -53.32 5.95 -31.20
N MET A 725 -54.00 4.80 -31.17
CA MET A 725 -54.21 3.94 -32.33
C MET A 725 -55.03 4.64 -33.42
N GLU A 726 -56.11 5.32 -33.05
CA GLU A 726 -56.94 6.12 -34.00
C GLU A 726 -56.05 7.16 -34.73
N ARG A 727 -55.25 7.91 -33.97
CA ARG A 727 -54.39 8.93 -34.57
C ARG A 727 -53.31 8.34 -35.48
N LEU A 728 -52.71 7.21 -35.10
CA LEU A 728 -51.71 6.51 -35.91
C LEU A 728 -52.33 5.97 -37.22
N ARG A 729 -53.58 5.48 -37.19
CA ARG A 729 -54.33 5.08 -38.41
C ARG A 729 -54.57 6.27 -39.33
N ASN A 730 -55.00 7.40 -38.77
CA ASN A 730 -55.23 8.62 -39.55
C ASN A 730 -53.88 9.10 -40.19
N ASN A 731 -52.78 9.03 -39.45
CA ASN A 731 -51.45 9.37 -39.98
C ASN A 731 -51.05 8.42 -41.13
N ASP A 732 -51.31 7.11 -41.00
CA ASP A 732 -51.01 6.13 -42.03
C ASP A 732 -51.82 6.42 -43.31
N GLN A 733 -53.12 6.77 -43.18
CA GLN A 733 -53.92 7.15 -44.28
C GLN A 733 -53.37 8.39 -45.03
N ILE A 734 -52.96 9.45 -44.29
CA ILE A 734 -52.34 10.64 -44.86
C ILE A 734 -51.05 10.31 -45.63
N LEU A 735 -50.24 9.41 -45.12
CA LEU A 735 -49.00 8.98 -45.78
C LEU A 735 -49.32 8.20 -47.07
N ARG A 736 -50.30 7.29 -47.05
CA ARG A 736 -50.73 6.53 -48.23
C ARG A 736 -51.29 7.45 -49.32
N ASP A 737 -52.13 8.39 -48.94
CA ASP A 737 -52.73 9.36 -49.85
C ASP A 737 -51.64 10.23 -50.51
N ARG A 738 -50.64 10.66 -49.76
CA ARG A 738 -49.48 11.38 -50.30
C ARG A 738 -48.65 10.54 -51.29
N HIS A 739 -48.45 9.26 -51.04
CA HIS A 739 -47.77 8.36 -51.96
C HIS A 739 -48.61 8.06 -53.21
N ALA A 740 -49.94 8.01 -53.11
CA ALA A 740 -50.82 7.84 -54.24
C ALA A 740 -50.87 9.08 -55.16
N TYR A 741 -50.69 10.29 -54.60
CA TYR A 741 -50.58 11.57 -55.33
C TYR A 741 -49.15 12.04 -55.52
N GLY A 742 -48.16 11.11 -55.65
CA GLY A 742 -46.78 11.45 -56.01
C GLY A 742 -46.69 12.40 -57.21
N PRO A 743 -45.60 13.17 -57.37
CA PRO A 743 -45.54 14.16 -58.45
C PRO A 743 -45.82 13.48 -59.79
N ARG A 744 -46.92 13.87 -60.44
CA ARG A 744 -47.09 13.62 -61.82
C ARG A 744 -45.91 14.28 -62.55
N THR A 745 -44.96 13.48 -62.97
CA THR A 745 -44.00 13.89 -63.98
C THR A 745 -44.83 14.31 -65.19
N GLU A 746 -45.01 15.61 -65.36
CA GLU A 746 -45.39 16.16 -66.64
C GLU A 746 -44.28 15.80 -67.60
N MET A 747 -44.60 14.94 -68.61
CA MET A 747 -43.76 14.72 -69.77
C MET A 747 -43.82 15.95 -70.65
#